data_d8215d4882598f526085c91f55bb3cf5
#
_entry.id   d8215d4882598f526085c91f55bb3cf5
#
_cell.length_a   1.000
_cell.length_b   1.000
_cell.length_c   1.000
_cell.angle_alpha   90.00
_cell.angle_beta   90.00
_cell.angle_gamma   90.00
#
_symmetry.space_group_name_H-M   'P 1'
#
loop_
_entity.id
_entity.type
_entity.pdbx_description
1 polymer ?
#
loop_
_entity_poly.entity_id
_entity_poly.type
_entity_poly.pdbx_seq_one_letter_code
_entity_poly.pdbx_strand_id
1 'polypeptide(L)'
;MQFVHSKHYPRNIVLKWAVRPWNTLLMCCRQIEENVQKTNSEDLAGQFAEIYIKQQENLTLLLSLLEEFDFHVRWPAVKLLTALLKNQGPQVQQIILVSPMGVSRMMDLLADSREVIRNDGLLLLQQLTKANAAIQKIVAFENAFERLLDIITEEGMSDGGIVVEDCLLLLLNLMKNNSSNQNFFKEGSYIQRMKPWFEVAEDNSGWSAQKVTNLHLMLQLVRVLVSPVNPPGATSSCQKSAFQCGLLQQLCTILMATGVPADILTETINTVSEVIRGSQVNQDYFASVNAPSNPPRPAIVVLLMSMVNERQPFVLRCAVLYCFQCFLYKNQKGQAEIVATLLPATIDANSISAGQLLCGGLFSTDSLSNWCAAVALAHALQDNSIQKEQLLRVQLATSLGNPPVSLLQQCTNILSQGDKINRRGSKVQTRVGLLMLLSTWMTNCPIAVTHFLHNQTNVPFLTAQISENLGEEEQLVQGLCALLLGICIYYNENSLENYTKEKLKQLIEKRIGKEIFIEKLAYISKHELYSRAGQKPQPSYNSPEQMLFDHDFTKLVKELEVLITKAVQKSSEDEKKEEEVKKSLEQHDSIVNQYKELIREQDLQLNELKKQVTALTNQNEQSQTTITQQTSQIQQLRDQYNLLKIQGKPLDSQHHIHNEAAQINGIQPKADMEEIGRLREEVEELKKQHNVLEGQLAEKESVIDKLRTAQSTGNLAEVATDVAGDQQMDQHKLVGTAEASLRDNDSDSAAVKIGQLENRLSVLEDENKTLKDQLKILTEEKKSLDQQLASTNSTIAILETDKRKLQQELTESKKEQDDLLVLLADQDQKIFGFKNRLKELGEPVEDEDDLESADQEDDDDDDDDDDEDDPN
;
A
#
# COMPACT_ATOMS: atom_id res chain seq x y z
N MET A 1 -0.38 28.50 49.60
CA MET A 1 -0.90 27.15 49.49
C MET A 1 -1.24 26.42 50.79
N GLN A 2 -0.76 26.81 51.98
CA GLN A 2 -1.16 26.18 53.26
C GLN A 2 -2.58 26.54 53.76
N PHE A 3 -3.29 27.46 53.12
CA PHE A 3 -4.64 27.91 53.53
C PHE A 3 -5.82 27.18 52.88
N VAL A 4 -5.61 26.30 51.90
CA VAL A 4 -6.71 25.64 51.12
C VAL A 4 -7.31 24.42 51.86
N HIS A 5 -6.71 23.95 52.94
CA HIS A 5 -7.18 22.75 53.65
C HIS A 5 -8.13 23.03 54.83
N SER A 6 -8.57 24.30 55.08
CA SER A 6 -9.58 24.55 56.11
C SER A 6 -10.99 24.35 55.55
N LYS A 7 -11.67 23.33 56.03
CA LYS A 7 -13.03 22.85 55.64
C LYS A 7 -14.19 23.82 55.90
N HIS A 8 -13.98 25.11 56.11
CA HIS A 8 -15.02 26.01 56.62
C HIS A 8 -15.30 27.28 55.81
N TYR A 9 -14.73 27.44 54.61
CA TYR A 9 -15.10 28.57 53.74
C TYR A 9 -15.93 28.13 52.57
N PRO A 10 -16.99 28.91 52.17
CA PRO A 10 -17.75 28.61 50.94
C PRO A 10 -16.82 28.59 49.72
N ARG A 11 -16.96 27.57 48.89
CA ARG A 11 -16.15 27.33 47.67
C ARG A 11 -15.94 28.59 46.81
N ASN A 12 -16.95 29.47 46.73
CA ASN A 12 -16.93 30.73 45.98
C ASN A 12 -15.96 31.79 46.55
N ILE A 13 -15.69 31.78 47.89
CA ILE A 13 -14.77 32.71 48.50
C ILE A 13 -13.33 32.26 48.31
N VAL A 14 -13.08 30.98 48.44
CA VAL A 14 -11.76 30.38 48.20
C VAL A 14 -11.36 30.54 46.72
N LEU A 15 -12.28 30.38 45.79
CA LEU A 15 -12.09 30.60 44.36
C LEU A 15 -11.79 32.08 44.04
N LYS A 16 -12.49 33.05 44.61
CA LYS A 16 -12.21 34.48 44.42
C LYS A 16 -10.82 34.90 44.95
N TRP A 17 -10.31 34.27 45.99
CA TRP A 17 -8.98 34.54 46.53
C TRP A 17 -7.88 33.81 45.72
N ALA A 18 -8.19 32.68 45.12
CA ALA A 18 -7.30 31.94 44.21
C ALA A 18 -7.16 32.65 42.83
N VAL A 19 -8.24 33.23 42.30
CA VAL A 19 -8.30 33.86 40.98
C VAL A 19 -7.45 35.13 40.86
N ARG A 20 -7.33 35.93 41.90
CA ARG A 20 -6.48 37.14 41.88
C ARG A 20 -5.01 36.84 41.60
N PRO A 21 -4.36 35.85 42.25
CA PRO A 21 -3.00 35.43 41.90
C PRO A 21 -2.93 34.86 40.49
N TRP A 22 -3.94 34.14 40.04
CA TRP A 22 -4.00 33.53 38.70
C TRP A 22 -4.10 34.57 37.57
N ASN A 23 -4.90 35.61 37.72
CA ASN A 23 -4.95 36.73 36.81
C ASN A 23 -3.62 37.50 36.76
N THR A 24 -2.95 37.65 37.87
CA THR A 24 -1.61 38.27 37.95
C THR A 24 -0.58 37.37 37.29
N LEU A 25 -0.65 36.07 37.50
CA LEU A 25 0.19 35.06 36.83
C LEU A 25 -0.03 35.01 35.34
N LEU A 26 -1.28 35.07 34.88
CA LEU A 26 -1.63 35.11 33.46
C LEU A 26 -1.17 36.42 32.82
N MET A 27 -1.30 37.56 33.51
CA MET A 27 -0.75 38.83 33.07
C MET A 27 0.79 38.78 32.99
N CYS A 28 1.46 38.12 33.96
CA CYS A 28 2.89 37.86 33.88
C CYS A 28 3.25 36.93 32.69
N CYS A 29 2.54 35.86 32.47
CA CYS A 29 2.74 34.97 31.31
C CYS A 29 2.51 35.71 30.00
N ARG A 30 1.46 36.53 29.88
CA ARG A 30 1.16 37.36 28.70
C ARG A 30 2.22 38.43 28.50
N GLN A 31 2.70 39.06 29.55
CA GLN A 31 3.76 40.05 29.50
C GLN A 31 5.13 39.43 29.20
N ILE A 32 5.31 38.17 29.57
CA ILE A 32 6.45 37.34 29.19
C ILE A 32 6.34 36.98 27.71
N GLU A 33 5.19 36.50 27.19
CA GLU A 33 4.96 36.28 25.77
C GLU A 33 5.17 37.56 24.92
N GLU A 34 4.67 38.71 25.36
CA GLU A 34 4.84 40.00 24.68
C GLU A 34 6.29 40.53 24.75
N ASN A 35 7.05 40.18 25.77
CA ASN A 35 8.45 40.56 25.92
C ASN A 35 9.42 39.57 25.28
N VAL A 36 9.07 38.31 25.15
CA VAL A 36 9.81 37.26 24.42
C VAL A 36 9.92 37.58 22.93
N GLN A 37 8.93 38.21 22.33
CA GLN A 37 9.05 38.76 20.98
C GLN A 37 10.02 39.95 20.82
N LYS A 38 10.56 40.48 21.92
CA LYS A 38 11.43 41.65 21.88
C LYS A 38 12.83 41.49 22.47
N THR A 39 13.12 40.40 23.18
CA THR A 39 14.44 40.13 23.75
C THR A 39 14.65 38.63 23.95
N ASN A 40 15.88 38.15 23.86
CA ASN A 40 16.33 36.75 24.01
C ASN A 40 15.99 36.10 25.37
N SER A 41 14.74 36.18 25.89
CA SER A 41 14.31 35.66 27.18
C SER A 41 13.36 34.45 27.05
N GLU A 42 13.62 33.54 26.12
CA GLU A 42 12.87 32.28 25.94
C GLU A 42 12.88 31.42 27.22
N ASP A 43 13.87 31.58 28.08
CA ASP A 43 14.10 30.75 29.25
C ASP A 43 13.09 30.99 30.42
N LEU A 44 12.55 32.20 30.61
CA LEU A 44 11.72 32.50 31.80
C LEU A 44 10.36 31.80 31.77
N ALA A 45 9.74 31.65 30.62
CA ALA A 45 8.47 30.96 30.50
C ALA A 45 8.62 29.44 30.67
N GLY A 46 9.71 28.88 30.13
CA GLY A 46 10.09 27.49 30.32
C GLY A 46 10.39 27.16 31.77
N GLN A 47 11.23 27.96 32.43
CA GLN A 47 11.54 27.82 33.85
C GLN A 47 10.30 27.92 34.75
N PHE A 48 9.38 28.87 34.47
CA PHE A 48 8.11 28.94 35.17
C PHE A 48 7.27 27.69 34.99
N ALA A 49 7.11 27.22 33.74
CA ALA A 49 6.37 26.03 33.46
C ALA A 49 6.97 24.81 34.18
N GLU A 50 8.29 24.65 34.15
CA GLU A 50 9.01 23.59 34.84
C GLU A 50 8.79 23.60 36.34
N ILE A 51 8.90 24.79 37.02
CA ILE A 51 8.63 24.92 38.45
C ILE A 51 7.16 24.59 38.75
N TYR A 52 6.23 25.02 37.90
CA TYR A 52 4.80 24.82 38.12
C TYR A 52 4.41 23.34 38.09
N ILE A 53 4.94 22.58 37.09
CA ILE A 53 4.61 21.16 36.86
C ILE A 53 5.29 20.22 37.85
N LYS A 54 6.37 20.64 38.54
CA LYS A 54 7.03 19.83 39.60
C LYS A 54 6.06 19.35 40.69
N GLN A 55 4.99 20.11 40.93
CA GLN A 55 3.89 19.71 41.83
C GLN A 55 2.68 19.29 41.00
N GLN A 56 2.48 17.98 40.80
CA GLN A 56 1.39 17.42 39.97
C GLN A 56 0.00 17.89 40.45
N GLU A 57 -0.16 18.19 41.78
CA GLU A 57 -1.40 18.70 42.32
C GLU A 57 -1.80 20.05 41.69
N ASN A 58 -0.83 20.86 41.25
CA ASN A 58 -1.11 22.12 40.58
C ASN A 58 -1.84 21.88 39.24
N LEU A 59 -1.40 20.89 38.46
CA LEU A 59 -2.03 20.56 37.20
C LEU A 59 -3.39 19.90 37.40
N THR A 60 -3.51 19.02 38.41
CA THR A 60 -4.82 18.41 38.76
C THR A 60 -5.83 19.47 39.18
N LEU A 61 -5.40 20.47 39.97
CA LEU A 61 -6.23 21.61 40.33
C LEU A 61 -6.61 22.44 39.10
N LEU A 62 -5.65 22.71 38.20
CA LEU A 62 -5.88 23.45 36.94
C LEU A 62 -6.91 22.76 36.08
N LEU A 63 -6.82 21.43 35.92
CA LEU A 63 -7.80 20.61 35.20
C LEU A 63 -9.20 20.68 35.83
N SER A 64 -9.30 20.73 37.17
CA SER A 64 -10.60 20.90 37.85
C SER A 64 -11.24 22.26 37.59
N LEU A 65 -10.42 23.31 37.34
CA LEU A 65 -10.93 24.65 37.05
C LEU A 65 -11.55 24.75 35.64
N LEU A 66 -11.28 23.79 34.74
CA LEU A 66 -11.93 23.71 33.42
C LEU A 66 -13.44 23.38 33.53
N GLU A 67 -13.90 22.80 34.63
CA GLU A 67 -15.30 22.49 34.89
C GLU A 67 -16.08 23.67 35.55
N GLU A 68 -15.41 24.72 35.97
CA GLU A 68 -16.07 25.85 36.61
C GLU A 68 -16.86 26.69 35.62
N PHE A 69 -18.08 27.11 36.00
CA PHE A 69 -18.96 27.91 35.14
C PHE A 69 -18.56 29.37 35.07
N ASP A 70 -17.78 29.89 36.06
CA ASP A 70 -17.33 31.26 36.05
C ASP A 70 -16.30 31.49 34.93
N PHE A 71 -16.64 32.40 34.00
CA PHE A 71 -15.76 32.78 32.87
C PHE A 71 -14.39 33.24 33.34
N HIS A 72 -14.33 34.04 34.43
CA HIS A 72 -13.08 34.60 34.96
C HIS A 72 -12.18 33.54 35.61
N VAL A 73 -12.67 32.31 35.79
CA VAL A 73 -11.90 31.16 36.28
C VAL A 73 -11.59 30.22 35.14
N ARG A 74 -12.59 29.83 34.35
CA ARG A 74 -12.48 28.83 33.31
C ARG A 74 -11.56 29.28 32.17
N TRP A 75 -11.78 30.48 31.64
CA TRP A 75 -10.98 31.00 30.52
C TRP A 75 -9.49 31.19 30.88
N PRO A 76 -9.07 31.81 31.97
CA PRO A 76 -7.66 31.85 32.40
C PRO A 76 -7.05 30.47 32.61
N ALA A 77 -7.83 29.48 33.06
CA ALA A 77 -7.35 28.12 33.23
C ALA A 77 -7.00 27.48 31.87
N VAL A 78 -7.85 27.67 30.83
CA VAL A 78 -7.58 27.25 29.46
C VAL A 78 -6.29 27.87 28.92
N LYS A 79 -6.13 29.19 29.07
CA LYS A 79 -4.93 29.92 28.63
C LYS A 79 -3.66 29.44 29.30
N LEU A 80 -3.70 29.28 30.63
CA LEU A 80 -2.55 28.81 31.38
C LEU A 80 -2.15 27.37 30.98
N LEU A 81 -3.13 26.50 30.80
CA LEU A 81 -2.85 25.11 30.37
C LEU A 81 -2.24 25.06 28.97
N THR A 82 -2.75 25.91 28.07
CA THR A 82 -2.18 26.05 26.70
C THR A 82 -0.73 26.53 26.75
N ALA A 83 -0.43 27.55 27.61
CA ALA A 83 0.93 28.05 27.77
C ALA A 83 1.87 26.98 28.37
N LEU A 84 1.39 26.18 29.33
CA LEU A 84 2.19 25.10 29.93
C LEU A 84 2.49 24.00 28.88
N LEU A 85 1.52 23.61 28.05
CA LEU A 85 1.73 22.65 26.97
C LEU A 85 2.69 23.16 25.90
N LYS A 86 2.66 24.46 25.60
CA LYS A 86 3.57 25.07 24.63
C LYS A 86 5.03 25.05 25.12
N ASN A 87 5.28 25.24 26.41
CA ASN A 87 6.62 25.37 26.97
C ASN A 87 7.18 24.05 27.55
N GLN A 88 6.34 23.12 28.01
CA GLN A 88 6.72 21.85 28.64
C GLN A 88 5.76 20.73 28.18
N GLY A 89 5.52 20.64 26.86
CA GLY A 89 4.54 19.75 26.25
C GLY A 89 4.63 18.30 26.75
N PRO A 90 5.73 17.59 26.55
CA PRO A 90 5.83 16.18 26.89
C PRO A 90 5.53 15.87 28.36
N GLN A 91 6.03 16.69 29.29
CA GLN A 91 5.83 16.50 30.74
C GLN A 91 4.37 16.77 31.15
N VAL A 92 3.76 17.83 30.60
CA VAL A 92 2.36 18.16 30.86
C VAL A 92 1.43 17.09 30.25
N GLN A 93 1.72 16.60 29.06
CA GLN A 93 1.00 15.51 28.42
C GLN A 93 1.02 14.25 29.28
N GLN A 94 2.17 13.86 29.83
CA GLN A 94 2.29 12.71 30.73
C GLN A 94 1.41 12.82 31.96
N ILE A 95 1.37 14.01 32.60
CA ILE A 95 0.52 14.24 33.77
C ILE A 95 -0.96 14.18 33.39
N ILE A 96 -1.35 14.75 32.24
CA ILE A 96 -2.72 14.73 31.77
C ILE A 96 -3.15 13.29 31.41
N LEU A 97 -2.27 12.50 30.84
CA LEU A 97 -2.54 11.12 30.43
C LEU A 97 -2.90 10.23 31.63
N VAL A 98 -2.26 10.43 32.78
CA VAL A 98 -2.56 9.68 34.01
C VAL A 98 -3.67 10.32 34.87
N SER A 99 -4.14 11.53 34.51
CA SER A 99 -5.17 12.25 35.25
C SER A 99 -6.55 11.73 34.85
N PRO A 100 -7.37 11.26 35.81
CA PRO A 100 -8.74 10.82 35.51
C PRO A 100 -9.53 11.96 34.85
N MET A 101 -10.22 11.65 33.72
CA MET A 101 -11.04 12.62 32.99
C MET A 101 -10.29 13.85 32.45
N GLY A 102 -8.95 13.84 32.48
CA GLY A 102 -8.16 14.99 32.03
C GLY A 102 -8.47 15.43 30.58
N VAL A 103 -8.50 14.48 29.65
CA VAL A 103 -8.80 14.74 28.23
C VAL A 103 -10.29 15.07 28.04
N SER A 104 -11.21 14.35 28.68
CA SER A 104 -12.65 14.58 28.56
C SER A 104 -13.04 16.01 28.97
N ARG A 105 -12.46 16.55 30.04
CA ARG A 105 -12.68 17.94 30.50
C ARG A 105 -12.24 18.97 29.45
N MET A 106 -11.18 18.68 28.70
CA MET A 106 -10.75 19.55 27.61
C MET A 106 -11.64 19.43 26.40
N MET A 107 -12.13 18.24 26.11
CA MET A 107 -13.10 18.01 25.02
C MET A 107 -14.44 18.71 25.28
N ASP A 108 -14.86 18.84 26.55
CA ASP A 108 -16.08 19.56 26.93
C ASP A 108 -15.99 21.08 26.69
N LEU A 109 -14.79 21.64 26.56
CA LEU A 109 -14.60 23.04 26.19
C LEU A 109 -15.16 23.34 24.80
N LEU A 110 -15.16 22.38 23.88
CA LEU A 110 -15.71 22.55 22.52
C LEU A 110 -17.23 22.72 22.51
N ALA A 111 -17.92 22.34 23.60
CA ALA A 111 -19.35 22.52 23.78
C ALA A 111 -19.71 23.69 24.71
N ASP A 112 -18.74 24.55 25.10
CA ASP A 112 -19.03 25.71 25.91
C ASP A 112 -19.92 26.72 25.20
N SER A 113 -20.87 27.32 25.88
CA SER A 113 -21.79 28.32 25.35
C SER A 113 -21.04 29.59 24.86
N ARG A 114 -19.85 29.84 25.36
CA ARG A 114 -19.04 31.00 25.08
C ARG A 114 -18.01 30.69 23.96
N GLU A 115 -18.15 31.37 22.87
CA GLU A 115 -17.28 31.23 21.69
C GLU A 115 -15.77 31.33 22.03
N VAL A 116 -15.40 32.32 22.83
CA VAL A 116 -13.99 32.54 23.23
C VAL A 116 -13.40 31.28 23.90
N ILE A 117 -14.19 30.59 24.74
CA ILE A 117 -13.73 29.34 25.38
C ILE A 117 -13.64 28.20 24.38
N ARG A 118 -14.61 28.06 23.44
CA ARG A 118 -14.55 27.03 22.38
C ARG A 118 -13.30 27.22 21.52
N ASN A 119 -13.05 28.44 21.06
CA ASN A 119 -11.90 28.76 20.21
C ASN A 119 -10.57 28.51 20.92
N ASP A 120 -10.43 28.98 22.16
CA ASP A 120 -9.23 28.71 22.97
C ASP A 120 -9.12 27.24 23.37
N GLY A 121 -10.23 26.51 23.45
CA GLY A 121 -10.29 25.06 23.62
C GLY A 121 -9.71 24.31 22.43
N LEU A 122 -9.98 24.76 21.19
CA LEU A 122 -9.36 24.20 19.98
C LEU A 122 -7.84 24.37 20.01
N LEU A 123 -7.35 25.59 20.34
CA LEU A 123 -5.91 25.86 20.45
C LEU A 123 -5.24 25.03 21.56
N LEU A 124 -5.95 24.82 22.68
CA LEU A 124 -5.48 23.93 23.74
C LEU A 124 -5.34 22.49 23.26
N LEU A 125 -6.35 21.97 22.56
CA LEU A 125 -6.33 20.61 22.04
C LEU A 125 -5.28 20.41 20.96
N GLN A 126 -5.01 21.43 20.12
CA GLN A 126 -3.89 21.40 19.17
C GLN A 126 -2.54 21.21 19.88
N GLN A 127 -2.28 21.96 20.97
CA GLN A 127 -1.05 21.82 21.73
C GLN A 127 -0.99 20.48 22.50
N LEU A 128 -2.13 20.00 23.00
CA LEU A 128 -2.22 18.74 23.73
C LEU A 128 -1.91 17.53 22.82
N THR A 129 -2.36 17.56 21.58
CA THR A 129 -2.25 16.43 20.64
C THR A 129 -0.96 16.43 19.81
N LYS A 130 -0.10 17.44 20.02
CA LYS A 130 1.14 17.59 19.26
C LYS A 130 2.10 16.44 19.61
N ALA A 131 2.51 15.66 18.59
CA ALA A 131 3.51 14.61 18.70
C ALA A 131 3.26 13.55 19.80
N ASN A 132 1.98 13.23 20.13
CA ASN A 132 1.65 12.23 21.16
C ASN A 132 0.50 11.31 20.69
N ALA A 133 0.86 10.16 20.13
CA ALA A 133 -0.10 9.21 19.59
C ALA A 133 -1.10 8.65 20.61
N ALA A 134 -0.70 8.47 21.87
CA ALA A 134 -1.59 7.98 22.93
C ALA A 134 -2.71 8.99 23.24
N ILE A 135 -2.35 10.26 23.41
CA ILE A 135 -3.34 11.34 23.64
C ILE A 135 -4.21 11.53 22.41
N GLN A 136 -3.65 11.49 21.20
CA GLN A 136 -4.40 11.59 19.96
C GLN A 136 -5.48 10.50 19.86
N LYS A 137 -5.16 9.26 20.27
CA LYS A 137 -6.13 8.16 20.32
C LYS A 137 -7.25 8.44 21.32
N ILE A 138 -6.91 8.91 22.54
CA ILE A 138 -7.92 9.22 23.55
C ILE A 138 -8.84 10.34 23.06
N VAL A 139 -8.29 11.42 22.51
CA VAL A 139 -9.05 12.55 21.97
C VAL A 139 -10.00 12.08 20.85
N ALA A 140 -9.54 11.18 19.97
CA ALA A 140 -10.39 10.60 18.93
C ALA A 140 -11.54 9.76 19.53
N PHE A 141 -11.28 8.97 20.61
CA PHE A 141 -12.30 8.20 21.33
C PHE A 141 -13.32 9.06 22.06
N GLU A 142 -12.92 10.28 22.50
CA GLU A 142 -13.82 11.28 23.10
C GLU A 142 -14.67 12.02 22.04
N ASN A 143 -14.90 11.40 20.92
CA ASN A 143 -15.76 11.87 19.82
C ASN A 143 -15.27 13.17 19.14
N ALA A 144 -13.94 13.39 19.12
CA ALA A 144 -13.37 14.59 18.52
C ALA A 144 -13.69 14.71 17.02
N PHE A 145 -13.66 13.61 16.26
CA PHE A 145 -13.90 13.67 14.82
C PHE A 145 -15.30 14.20 14.49
N GLU A 146 -16.33 13.69 15.15
CA GLU A 146 -17.69 14.15 14.93
C GLU A 146 -17.87 15.60 15.30
N ARG A 147 -17.42 16.00 16.51
CA ARG A 147 -17.51 17.37 16.99
C ARG A 147 -16.79 18.38 16.09
N LEU A 148 -15.59 18.05 15.63
CA LEU A 148 -14.83 18.93 14.75
C LEU A 148 -15.47 19.06 13.36
N LEU A 149 -16.00 17.98 12.81
CA LEU A 149 -16.70 17.99 11.53
C LEU A 149 -18.01 18.76 11.60
N ASP A 150 -18.72 18.70 12.74
CA ASP A 150 -19.91 19.52 13.00
C ASP A 150 -19.57 21.00 13.03
N ILE A 151 -18.54 21.38 13.81
CA ILE A 151 -18.07 22.79 13.87
C ILE A 151 -17.67 23.27 12.47
N ILE A 152 -16.90 22.50 11.69
CA ILE A 152 -16.52 22.89 10.32
C ILE A 152 -17.76 23.11 9.45
N THR A 153 -18.78 22.28 9.62
CA THR A 153 -20.03 22.39 8.83
C THR A 153 -20.84 23.63 9.24
N GLU A 154 -20.96 23.88 10.54
CA GLU A 154 -21.69 25.04 11.08
C GLU A 154 -20.99 26.37 10.76
N GLU A 155 -19.65 26.40 10.73
CA GLU A 155 -18.85 27.58 10.44
C GLU A 155 -18.65 27.88 8.94
N GLY A 156 -19.32 27.13 8.05
CA GLY A 156 -19.35 27.40 6.61
C GLY A 156 -18.33 26.64 5.77
N MET A 157 -17.78 25.53 6.28
CA MET A 157 -16.88 24.61 5.56
C MET A 157 -15.67 25.34 4.95
N SER A 158 -15.42 25.22 3.65
CA SER A 158 -14.27 25.87 3.00
C SER A 158 -14.31 27.41 3.05
N ASP A 159 -15.49 28.01 3.14
CA ASP A 159 -15.69 29.44 3.21
C ASP A 159 -15.66 29.99 4.65
N GLY A 160 -15.51 29.13 5.65
CA GLY A 160 -15.44 29.49 7.06
C GLY A 160 -14.19 30.27 7.46
N GLY A 161 -14.22 30.83 8.67
CA GLY A 161 -13.14 31.65 9.23
C GLY A 161 -12.01 30.84 9.89
N ILE A 162 -11.25 31.52 10.76
CA ILE A 162 -10.09 30.94 11.49
C ILE A 162 -10.46 29.72 12.34
N VAL A 163 -11.71 29.63 12.80
CA VAL A 163 -12.18 28.47 13.59
C VAL A 163 -12.14 27.19 12.77
N VAL A 164 -12.49 27.26 11.48
CA VAL A 164 -12.39 26.12 10.56
C VAL A 164 -10.92 25.72 10.35
N GLU A 165 -10.03 26.68 10.17
CA GLU A 165 -8.59 26.42 10.07
C GLU A 165 -8.08 25.70 11.34
N ASP A 166 -8.42 26.20 12.53
CA ASP A 166 -8.03 25.58 13.81
C ASP A 166 -8.59 24.15 13.98
N CYS A 167 -9.81 23.88 13.53
CA CYS A 167 -10.38 22.52 13.50
C CYS A 167 -9.61 21.61 12.56
N LEU A 168 -9.25 22.10 11.37
CA LEU A 168 -8.49 21.33 10.38
C LEU A 168 -7.07 21.01 10.86
N LEU A 169 -6.38 21.97 11.48
CA LEU A 169 -5.07 21.75 12.10
C LEU A 169 -5.14 20.69 13.22
N LEU A 170 -6.19 20.72 14.04
CA LEU A 170 -6.40 19.69 15.06
C LEU A 170 -6.67 18.31 14.43
N LEU A 171 -7.48 18.24 13.36
CA LEU A 171 -7.72 16.99 12.63
C LEU A 171 -6.43 16.43 12.03
N LEU A 172 -5.58 17.28 11.46
CA LEU A 172 -4.27 16.88 10.94
C LEU A 172 -3.37 16.34 12.04
N ASN A 173 -3.31 17.01 13.20
CA ASN A 173 -2.55 16.49 14.36
C ASN A 173 -3.04 15.11 14.81
N LEU A 174 -4.37 14.88 14.80
CA LEU A 174 -4.95 13.60 15.21
C LEU A 174 -4.68 12.46 14.21
N MET A 175 -4.48 12.80 12.94
CA MET A 175 -4.44 11.83 11.84
C MET A 175 -3.02 11.54 11.33
N LYS A 176 -2.12 12.53 11.37
CA LYS A 176 -0.76 12.42 10.82
C LYS A 176 0.04 11.41 11.65
N ASN A 177 0.66 10.42 10.98
CA ASN A 177 1.44 9.36 11.60
C ASN A 177 0.68 8.55 12.68
N ASN A 178 -0.66 8.48 12.60
CA ASN A 178 -1.50 7.72 13.53
C ASN A 178 -2.48 6.81 12.77
N SER A 179 -2.03 5.63 12.41
CA SER A 179 -2.81 4.65 11.64
C SER A 179 -4.09 4.19 12.37
N SER A 180 -4.06 4.15 13.71
CA SER A 180 -5.25 3.82 14.52
C SER A 180 -6.36 4.85 14.33
N ASN A 181 -6.01 6.15 14.40
CA ASN A 181 -6.97 7.23 14.20
C ASN A 181 -7.45 7.31 12.73
N GLN A 182 -6.55 7.06 11.77
CA GLN A 182 -6.93 6.98 10.35
C GLN A 182 -7.96 5.86 10.10
N ASN A 183 -7.76 4.69 10.69
CA ASN A 183 -8.70 3.59 10.61
C ASN A 183 -10.04 3.93 11.28
N PHE A 184 -10.01 4.52 12.48
CA PHE A 184 -11.20 4.93 13.20
C PHE A 184 -11.99 6.00 12.40
N PHE A 185 -11.30 6.99 11.81
CA PHE A 185 -11.91 7.99 10.93
C PHE A 185 -12.61 7.36 9.72
N LYS A 186 -11.96 6.40 9.08
CA LYS A 186 -12.53 5.66 7.95
C LYS A 186 -13.75 4.82 8.38
N GLU A 187 -13.63 4.07 9.48
CA GLU A 187 -14.70 3.19 9.98
C GLU A 187 -15.94 3.97 10.46
N GLY A 188 -15.72 5.15 11.05
CA GLY A 188 -16.79 6.07 11.41
C GLY A 188 -17.47 6.76 10.22
N SER A 189 -17.11 6.41 8.97
CA SER A 189 -17.67 6.99 7.76
C SER A 189 -17.46 8.51 7.63
N TYR A 190 -16.44 9.06 8.28
CA TYR A 190 -16.17 10.50 8.26
C TYR A 190 -15.61 11.00 6.92
N ILE A 191 -15.05 10.10 6.08
CA ILE A 191 -14.60 10.44 4.72
C ILE A 191 -15.77 10.98 3.88
N GLN A 192 -16.97 10.42 4.02
CA GLN A 192 -18.16 10.86 3.30
C GLN A 192 -18.57 12.29 3.67
N ARG A 193 -18.31 12.70 4.92
CA ARG A 193 -18.61 14.06 5.41
C ARG A 193 -17.68 15.13 4.84
N MET A 194 -16.54 14.73 4.26
CA MET A 194 -15.59 15.66 3.64
C MET A 194 -16.02 16.09 2.23
N LYS A 195 -16.90 15.34 1.56
CA LYS A 195 -17.31 15.65 0.17
C LYS A 195 -17.82 17.09 -0.02
N PRO A 196 -18.74 17.63 0.80
CA PRO A 196 -19.27 18.98 0.64
C PRO A 196 -18.20 20.08 0.72
N TRP A 197 -17.07 19.84 1.36
CA TRP A 197 -15.99 20.82 1.51
C TRP A 197 -15.36 21.24 0.17
N PHE A 198 -15.47 20.36 -0.84
CA PHE A 198 -14.88 20.51 -2.15
C PHE A 198 -15.90 20.90 -3.23
N GLU A 199 -17.14 21.20 -2.84
CA GLU A 199 -18.15 21.69 -3.79
C GLU A 199 -17.79 23.10 -4.24
N VAL A 200 -17.66 23.26 -5.55
CA VAL A 200 -17.41 24.58 -6.16
C VAL A 200 -18.76 25.26 -6.40
N ALA A 201 -19.00 26.38 -5.73
CA ALA A 201 -20.17 27.19 -5.99
C ALA A 201 -20.12 27.73 -7.43
N GLU A 202 -21.25 27.68 -8.15
CA GLU A 202 -21.37 28.23 -9.51
C GLU A 202 -21.28 29.76 -9.52
N ASP A 203 -21.54 30.40 -8.38
CA ASP A 203 -21.39 31.82 -8.19
C ASP A 203 -19.92 32.22 -8.12
N ASN A 204 -19.55 33.26 -8.87
CA ASN A 204 -18.20 33.84 -8.90
C ASN A 204 -17.77 34.48 -7.55
N SER A 205 -18.07 33.85 -6.44
CA SER A 205 -17.52 34.18 -5.11
C SER A 205 -16.02 33.98 -5.16
N GLY A 206 -15.26 35.05 -5.15
CA GLY A 206 -13.81 35.01 -5.33
C GLY A 206 -13.10 34.14 -4.28
N TRP A 207 -11.91 33.72 -4.60
CA TRP A 207 -11.02 32.93 -3.70
C TRP A 207 -10.49 33.87 -2.60
N SER A 208 -11.11 33.86 -1.42
CA SER A 208 -10.57 34.56 -0.25
C SER A 208 -9.30 33.85 0.24
N ALA A 209 -8.39 34.59 0.88
CA ALA A 209 -7.19 33.99 1.45
C ALA A 209 -7.51 32.87 2.46
N GLN A 210 -8.57 33.05 3.27
CA GLN A 210 -9.00 32.05 4.26
C GLN A 210 -9.53 30.78 3.56
N LYS A 211 -10.32 30.93 2.49
CA LYS A 211 -10.79 29.78 1.69
C LYS A 211 -9.64 28.99 1.09
N VAL A 212 -8.62 29.67 0.59
CA VAL A 212 -7.40 29.04 0.05
C VAL A 212 -6.69 28.24 1.17
N THR A 213 -6.50 28.83 2.34
CA THR A 213 -5.89 28.16 3.49
C THR A 213 -6.71 26.94 3.92
N ASN A 214 -8.02 27.10 4.08
CA ASN A 214 -8.90 26.00 4.50
C ASN A 214 -8.86 24.86 3.50
N LEU A 215 -9.02 25.14 2.20
CA LEU A 215 -8.96 24.08 1.17
C LEU A 215 -7.60 23.39 1.10
N HIS A 216 -6.51 24.13 1.30
CA HIS A 216 -5.18 23.54 1.36
C HIS A 216 -5.09 22.51 2.50
N LEU A 217 -5.54 22.85 3.71
CA LEU A 217 -5.58 21.94 4.86
C LEU A 217 -6.54 20.76 4.65
N MET A 218 -7.71 20.99 4.02
CA MET A 218 -8.67 19.95 3.66
C MET A 218 -8.07 18.95 2.67
N LEU A 219 -7.35 19.42 1.66
CA LEU A 219 -6.62 18.57 0.71
C LEU A 219 -5.51 17.77 1.41
N GLN A 220 -4.76 18.39 2.31
CA GLN A 220 -3.76 17.68 3.11
C GLN A 220 -4.40 16.58 3.97
N LEU A 221 -5.56 16.82 4.57
CA LEU A 221 -6.26 15.81 5.37
C LEU A 221 -6.65 14.60 4.52
N VAL A 222 -7.13 14.80 3.27
CA VAL A 222 -7.37 13.71 2.33
C VAL A 222 -6.06 12.96 2.05
N ARG A 223 -4.95 13.67 1.80
CA ARG A 223 -3.65 13.06 1.52
C ARG A 223 -3.11 12.22 2.67
N VAL A 224 -3.31 12.65 3.91
CA VAL A 224 -2.94 11.84 5.08
C VAL A 224 -3.62 10.47 5.07
N LEU A 225 -4.88 10.38 4.62
CA LEU A 225 -5.64 9.14 4.55
C LEU A 225 -5.21 8.20 3.43
N VAL A 226 -4.77 8.76 2.29
CA VAL A 226 -4.43 8.00 1.06
C VAL A 226 -2.93 7.97 0.78
N SER A 227 -2.11 8.40 1.71
CA SER A 227 -0.66 8.49 1.56
C SER A 227 -0.04 7.14 1.16
N PRO A 228 0.90 7.13 0.20
CA PRO A 228 1.59 5.92 -0.22
C PRO A 228 2.51 5.32 0.85
N VAL A 229 2.81 6.05 1.93
CA VAL A 229 3.59 5.54 3.08
C VAL A 229 2.75 4.82 4.11
N ASN A 230 1.42 4.97 4.07
CA ASN A 230 0.51 4.20 4.92
C ASN A 230 0.51 2.71 4.51
N PRO A 231 0.10 1.79 5.40
CA PRO A 231 -0.07 0.39 5.04
C PRO A 231 -0.97 0.24 3.80
N PRO A 232 -0.58 -0.57 2.80
CA PRO A 232 -1.29 -0.65 1.52
C PRO A 232 -2.80 -0.93 1.63
N GLY A 233 -3.20 -1.78 2.57
CA GLY A 233 -4.61 -2.10 2.81
C GLY A 233 -5.42 -0.90 3.35
N ALA A 234 -4.83 -0.07 4.22
CA ALA A 234 -5.46 1.14 4.73
C ALA A 234 -5.64 2.18 3.62
N THR A 235 -4.59 2.43 2.84
CA THR A 235 -4.63 3.35 1.69
C THR A 235 -5.69 2.91 0.69
N SER A 236 -5.67 1.65 0.25
CA SER A 236 -6.65 1.13 -0.73
C SER A 236 -8.08 1.24 -0.24
N SER A 237 -8.33 0.99 1.06
CA SER A 237 -9.65 1.13 1.66
C SER A 237 -10.14 2.59 1.65
N CYS A 238 -9.28 3.56 2.00
CA CYS A 238 -9.60 4.98 1.97
C CYS A 238 -9.83 5.49 0.52
N GLN A 239 -9.00 5.05 -0.44
CA GLN A 239 -9.18 5.34 -1.86
C GLN A 239 -10.54 4.87 -2.38
N LYS A 240 -10.95 3.65 -2.00
CA LYS A 240 -12.26 3.09 -2.33
C LYS A 240 -13.40 3.91 -1.73
N SER A 241 -13.28 4.29 -0.46
CA SER A 241 -14.28 5.14 0.21
C SER A 241 -14.39 6.51 -0.44
N ALA A 242 -13.27 7.16 -0.80
CA ALA A 242 -13.24 8.44 -1.49
C ALA A 242 -13.93 8.39 -2.87
N PHE A 243 -13.79 7.29 -3.60
CA PHE A 243 -14.51 7.09 -4.85
C PHE A 243 -16.01 6.88 -4.62
N GLN A 244 -16.36 5.97 -3.71
CA GLN A 244 -17.76 5.60 -3.45
C GLN A 244 -18.62 6.76 -2.96
N CYS A 245 -18.06 7.65 -2.13
CA CYS A 245 -18.79 8.83 -1.64
C CYS A 245 -18.82 10.00 -2.64
N GLY A 246 -18.12 9.91 -3.76
CA GLY A 246 -18.06 10.99 -4.76
C GLY A 246 -17.05 12.10 -4.45
N LEU A 247 -16.11 11.86 -3.51
CA LEU A 247 -15.06 12.82 -3.19
C LEU A 247 -14.07 12.99 -4.35
N LEU A 248 -13.66 11.90 -5.00
CA LEU A 248 -12.79 11.96 -6.17
C LEU A 248 -13.43 12.78 -7.31
N GLN A 249 -14.74 12.67 -7.49
CA GLN A 249 -15.49 13.43 -8.46
C GLN A 249 -15.38 14.93 -8.19
N GLN A 250 -15.56 15.35 -6.94
CA GLN A 250 -15.43 16.76 -6.55
C GLN A 250 -14.00 17.30 -6.76
N LEU A 251 -13.00 16.50 -6.37
CA LEU A 251 -11.59 16.87 -6.60
C LEU A 251 -11.29 17.05 -8.10
N CYS A 252 -11.81 16.17 -8.96
CA CYS A 252 -11.66 16.31 -10.41
C CYS A 252 -12.43 17.53 -10.97
N THR A 253 -13.54 17.92 -10.35
CA THR A 253 -14.26 19.15 -10.71
C THR A 253 -13.41 20.38 -10.41
N ILE A 254 -12.79 20.48 -9.23
CA ILE A 254 -11.85 21.56 -8.90
C ILE A 254 -10.67 21.56 -9.87
N LEU A 255 -10.11 20.38 -10.18
CA LEU A 255 -8.98 20.23 -11.09
C LEU A 255 -9.27 20.80 -12.48
N MET A 256 -10.51 20.71 -12.96
CA MET A 256 -10.93 21.16 -14.29
C MET A 256 -11.62 22.52 -14.26
N ALA A 257 -11.82 23.13 -13.09
CA ALA A 257 -12.44 24.43 -12.95
C ALA A 257 -11.50 25.57 -13.43
N THR A 258 -12.10 26.65 -13.91
CA THR A 258 -11.36 27.86 -14.33
C THR A 258 -11.21 28.84 -13.17
N GLY A 259 -10.08 29.56 -13.10
CA GLY A 259 -9.84 30.58 -12.09
C GLY A 259 -9.42 30.06 -10.72
N VAL A 260 -9.10 28.77 -10.59
CA VAL A 260 -8.56 28.18 -9.36
C VAL A 260 -7.15 28.72 -9.09
N PRO A 261 -6.83 29.15 -7.87
CA PRO A 261 -5.48 29.57 -7.50
C PRO A 261 -4.44 28.47 -7.76
N ALA A 262 -3.25 28.85 -8.20
CA ALA A 262 -2.21 27.92 -8.61
C ALA A 262 -1.81 26.94 -7.48
N ASP A 263 -1.79 27.40 -6.24
CA ASP A 263 -1.46 26.59 -5.07
C ASP A 263 -2.54 25.51 -4.82
N ILE A 264 -3.81 25.91 -4.87
CA ILE A 264 -4.93 24.96 -4.73
C ILE A 264 -4.96 23.98 -5.90
N LEU A 265 -4.72 24.44 -7.13
CA LEU A 265 -4.64 23.55 -8.28
C LEU A 265 -3.52 22.52 -8.10
N THR A 266 -2.35 22.95 -7.68
CA THR A 266 -1.19 22.08 -7.46
C THR A 266 -1.48 21.04 -6.37
N GLU A 267 -2.05 21.47 -5.23
CA GLU A 267 -2.36 20.55 -4.13
C GLU A 267 -3.54 19.61 -4.49
N THR A 268 -4.49 20.08 -5.29
CA THR A 268 -5.57 19.22 -5.84
C THR A 268 -4.99 18.14 -6.76
N ILE A 269 -4.04 18.48 -7.64
CA ILE A 269 -3.35 17.51 -8.49
C ILE A 269 -2.64 16.46 -7.62
N ASN A 270 -1.89 16.87 -6.60
CA ASN A 270 -1.21 15.96 -5.68
C ASN A 270 -2.20 15.05 -4.95
N THR A 271 -3.33 15.60 -4.51
CA THR A 271 -4.37 14.83 -3.79
C THR A 271 -5.03 13.81 -4.71
N VAL A 272 -5.45 14.21 -5.90
CA VAL A 272 -6.00 13.29 -6.93
C VAL A 272 -4.99 12.20 -7.24
N SER A 273 -3.71 12.54 -7.37
CA SER A 273 -2.62 11.58 -7.63
C SER A 273 -2.59 10.45 -6.60
N GLU A 274 -2.63 10.79 -5.32
CA GLU A 274 -2.59 9.79 -4.25
C GLU A 274 -3.90 9.01 -4.12
N VAL A 275 -5.06 9.64 -4.41
CA VAL A 275 -6.36 8.96 -4.45
C VAL A 275 -6.45 7.93 -5.57
N ILE A 276 -5.80 8.17 -6.72
CA ILE A 276 -5.84 7.22 -7.85
C ILE A 276 -4.72 6.18 -7.82
N ARG A 277 -3.60 6.43 -7.14
CA ARG A 277 -2.41 5.57 -7.17
C ARG A 277 -2.71 4.12 -6.83
N GLY A 278 -2.56 3.20 -7.80
CA GLY A 278 -2.74 1.76 -7.62
C GLY A 278 -4.18 1.30 -7.40
N SER A 279 -5.17 2.17 -7.57
CA SER A 279 -6.59 1.84 -7.57
C SER A 279 -7.14 1.86 -8.99
N GLN A 280 -7.30 0.70 -9.61
CA GLN A 280 -7.74 0.59 -11.01
C GLN A 280 -9.05 1.32 -11.27
N VAL A 281 -10.03 1.21 -10.37
CA VAL A 281 -11.34 1.87 -10.51
C VAL A 281 -11.19 3.39 -10.52
N ASN A 282 -10.35 3.93 -9.64
CA ASN A 282 -10.12 5.37 -9.54
C ASN A 282 -9.31 5.88 -10.76
N GLN A 283 -8.36 5.09 -11.24
CA GLN A 283 -7.58 5.38 -12.46
C GLN A 283 -8.46 5.36 -13.71
N ASP A 284 -9.36 4.38 -13.84
CA ASP A 284 -10.33 4.31 -14.94
C ASP A 284 -11.30 5.50 -14.91
N TYR A 285 -11.76 5.89 -13.72
CA TYR A 285 -12.58 7.11 -13.58
C TYR A 285 -11.80 8.34 -14.02
N PHE A 286 -10.58 8.53 -13.53
CA PHE A 286 -9.74 9.68 -13.89
C PHE A 286 -9.45 9.74 -15.41
N ALA A 287 -9.24 8.60 -16.06
CA ALA A 287 -9.08 8.52 -17.52
C ALA A 287 -10.31 9.04 -18.28
N SER A 288 -11.51 8.92 -17.70
CA SER A 288 -12.77 9.39 -18.30
C SER A 288 -13.03 10.88 -18.10
N VAL A 289 -12.27 11.55 -17.21
CA VAL A 289 -12.46 12.98 -16.91
C VAL A 289 -12.00 13.83 -18.08
N ASN A 290 -12.86 14.76 -18.50
CA ASN A 290 -12.58 15.69 -19.58
C ASN A 290 -12.60 17.13 -19.09
N ALA A 291 -11.68 17.94 -19.61
CA ALA A 291 -11.71 19.37 -19.42
C ALA A 291 -12.86 20.00 -20.23
N PRO A 292 -13.47 21.08 -19.73
CA PRO A 292 -14.56 21.79 -20.40
C PRO A 292 -14.03 22.62 -21.59
N SER A 293 -13.55 21.92 -22.63
CA SER A 293 -13.07 22.53 -23.87
C SER A 293 -13.93 22.08 -25.07
N ASN A 294 -13.91 22.79 -26.16
CA ASN A 294 -14.61 22.41 -27.38
C ASN A 294 -13.61 22.17 -28.53
N PRO A 295 -13.36 20.91 -28.95
CA PRO A 295 -13.91 19.66 -28.42
C PRO A 295 -13.38 19.33 -27.00
N PRO A 296 -14.11 18.50 -26.20
CA PRO A 296 -13.64 18.04 -24.89
C PRO A 296 -12.29 17.33 -25.00
N ARG A 297 -11.37 17.64 -24.08
CA ARG A 297 -10.05 17.01 -24.03
C ARG A 297 -9.89 16.22 -22.75
N PRO A 298 -9.31 15.01 -22.79
CA PRO A 298 -9.00 14.27 -21.58
C PRO A 298 -8.17 15.10 -20.60
N ALA A 299 -8.51 15.05 -19.32
CA ALA A 299 -7.82 15.77 -18.26
C ALA A 299 -6.31 15.51 -18.28
N ILE A 300 -5.92 14.24 -18.48
CA ILE A 300 -4.51 13.85 -18.54
C ILE A 300 -3.74 14.56 -19.67
N VAL A 301 -4.36 14.81 -20.80
CA VAL A 301 -3.74 15.54 -21.92
C VAL A 301 -3.54 17.02 -21.55
N VAL A 302 -4.55 17.64 -20.91
CA VAL A 302 -4.45 19.03 -20.46
C VAL A 302 -3.35 19.20 -19.41
N LEU A 303 -3.25 18.28 -18.49
CA LEU A 303 -2.18 18.26 -17.49
C LEU A 303 -0.80 18.10 -18.15
N LEU A 304 -0.64 17.16 -19.10
CA LEU A 304 0.62 16.99 -19.81
C LEU A 304 1.04 18.22 -20.59
N MET A 305 0.08 18.97 -21.16
CA MET A 305 0.39 20.27 -21.79
C MET A 305 1.02 21.24 -20.78
N SER A 306 0.56 21.24 -19.53
CA SER A 306 1.15 22.07 -18.47
C SER A 306 2.54 21.58 -18.05
N MET A 307 2.78 20.27 -18.02
CA MET A 307 4.07 19.67 -17.64
C MET A 307 5.19 20.05 -18.62
N VAL A 308 4.91 20.00 -19.92
CA VAL A 308 5.92 20.30 -20.97
C VAL A 308 6.02 21.77 -21.33
N ASN A 309 5.21 22.64 -20.73
CA ASN A 309 5.23 24.07 -20.98
C ASN A 309 6.19 24.78 -20.01
N GLU A 310 7.30 25.32 -20.54
CA GLU A 310 8.34 26.04 -19.79
C GLU A 310 7.82 27.25 -19.00
N ARG A 311 6.67 27.82 -19.39
CA ARG A 311 6.08 28.98 -18.72
C ARG A 311 5.30 28.64 -17.46
N GLN A 312 5.02 27.37 -17.23
CA GLN A 312 4.29 26.93 -16.03
C GLN A 312 5.22 26.91 -14.82
N PRO A 313 4.71 27.22 -13.62
CA PRO A 313 5.48 27.14 -12.38
C PRO A 313 6.11 25.77 -12.19
N PHE A 314 7.33 25.71 -11.69
CA PHE A 314 8.07 24.47 -11.44
C PHE A 314 7.28 23.49 -10.59
N VAL A 315 6.68 23.95 -9.47
CA VAL A 315 5.91 23.12 -8.53
C VAL A 315 4.70 22.48 -9.23
N LEU A 316 4.01 23.21 -10.10
CA LEU A 316 2.90 22.68 -10.88
C LEU A 316 3.37 21.56 -11.84
N ARG A 317 4.50 21.77 -12.52
CA ARG A 317 5.07 20.78 -13.43
C ARG A 317 5.46 19.49 -12.70
N CYS A 318 6.01 19.59 -11.48
CA CYS A 318 6.28 18.45 -10.60
C CYS A 318 5.00 17.71 -10.20
N ALA A 319 3.97 18.43 -9.77
CA ALA A 319 2.69 17.84 -9.39
C ALA A 319 2.03 17.08 -10.55
N VAL A 320 2.09 17.65 -11.77
CA VAL A 320 1.57 16.96 -12.97
C VAL A 320 2.35 15.69 -13.28
N LEU A 321 3.68 15.73 -13.21
CA LEU A 321 4.50 14.53 -13.39
C LEU A 321 4.11 13.46 -12.36
N TYR A 322 3.99 13.84 -11.10
CA TYR A 322 3.57 12.92 -10.03
C TYR A 322 2.18 12.33 -10.29
N CYS A 323 1.24 13.14 -10.77
CA CYS A 323 -0.09 12.67 -11.15
C CYS A 323 -0.01 11.61 -12.27
N PHE A 324 0.80 11.86 -13.27
CA PHE A 324 1.00 10.92 -14.36
C PHE A 324 1.64 9.60 -13.91
N GLN A 325 2.65 9.67 -13.04
CA GLN A 325 3.24 8.51 -12.41
C GLN A 325 2.22 7.69 -11.60
N CYS A 326 1.39 8.35 -10.79
CA CYS A 326 0.33 7.70 -10.01
C CYS A 326 -0.76 7.09 -10.89
N PHE A 327 -1.12 7.76 -11.99
CA PHE A 327 -2.08 7.25 -12.98
C PHE A 327 -1.58 5.96 -13.64
N LEU A 328 -0.30 5.86 -13.97
CA LEU A 328 0.30 4.69 -14.62
C LEU A 328 0.74 3.59 -13.63
N TYR A 329 0.81 3.89 -12.33
CA TYR A 329 1.28 2.94 -11.34
C TYR A 329 0.39 1.70 -11.27
N LYS A 330 0.93 0.53 -11.64
CA LYS A 330 0.21 -0.76 -11.74
C LYS A 330 -1.03 -0.72 -12.65
N ASN A 331 -1.03 0.15 -13.65
CA ASN A 331 -2.15 0.38 -14.55
C ASN A 331 -1.76 0.00 -15.99
N GLN A 332 -1.77 -1.29 -16.29
CA GLN A 332 -1.41 -1.79 -17.62
C GLN A 332 -2.30 -1.24 -18.75
N LYS A 333 -3.59 -1.00 -18.45
CA LYS A 333 -4.53 -0.38 -19.40
C LYS A 333 -4.13 1.05 -19.72
N GLY A 334 -3.89 1.89 -18.70
CA GLY A 334 -3.45 3.27 -18.88
C GLY A 334 -2.09 3.36 -19.60
N GLN A 335 -1.15 2.46 -19.28
CA GLN A 335 0.12 2.35 -20.00
C GLN A 335 -0.09 2.05 -21.49
N ALA A 336 -0.97 1.10 -21.80
CA ALA A 336 -1.29 0.73 -23.19
C ALA A 336 -1.95 1.89 -23.94
N GLU A 337 -2.89 2.60 -23.32
CA GLU A 337 -3.55 3.76 -23.91
C GLU A 337 -2.55 4.89 -24.22
N ILE A 338 -1.62 5.20 -23.32
CA ILE A 338 -0.58 6.20 -23.56
C ILE A 338 0.36 5.78 -24.70
N VAL A 339 0.87 4.55 -24.69
CA VAL A 339 1.77 4.06 -25.74
C VAL A 339 1.06 4.01 -27.10
N ALA A 340 -0.22 3.65 -27.12
CA ALA A 340 -1.02 3.66 -28.37
C ALA A 340 -1.08 5.06 -29.00
N THR A 341 -1.05 6.14 -28.22
CA THR A 341 -1.05 7.51 -28.76
C THR A 341 0.28 7.93 -29.42
N LEU A 342 1.33 7.14 -29.23
CA LEU A 342 2.65 7.32 -29.89
C LEU A 342 2.74 6.60 -31.23
N LEU A 343 1.89 5.61 -31.45
CA LEU A 343 1.87 4.85 -32.69
C LEU A 343 1.15 5.64 -33.79
N PRO A 344 1.55 5.47 -35.07
CA PRO A 344 0.87 6.13 -36.18
C PRO A 344 -0.57 5.60 -36.28
N ALA A 345 -1.52 6.38 -35.84
CA ALA A 345 -2.95 6.16 -36.06
C ALA A 345 -3.47 7.21 -37.06
N THR A 346 -4.60 6.94 -37.68
CA THR A 346 -5.37 7.93 -38.44
C THR A 346 -5.95 8.94 -37.44
N ILE A 347 -5.11 9.86 -36.98
CA ILE A 347 -5.48 10.89 -36.02
C ILE A 347 -6.07 12.06 -36.81
N ASP A 348 -7.23 12.55 -36.38
CA ASP A 348 -7.73 13.85 -36.80
C ASP A 348 -6.61 14.86 -36.57
N ALA A 349 -6.19 15.51 -37.64
CA ALA A 349 -5.04 16.44 -37.68
C ALA A 349 -5.11 17.59 -36.68
N ASN A 350 -6.24 17.77 -35.99
CA ASN A 350 -6.53 18.86 -35.05
C ASN A 350 -6.48 18.44 -33.54
N SER A 351 -6.26 17.17 -33.21
CA SER A 351 -6.19 16.75 -31.80
C SER A 351 -4.77 16.48 -31.34
N ILE A 352 -4.29 17.19 -30.31
CA ILE A 352 -3.00 16.92 -29.68
C ILE A 352 -3.15 15.70 -28.79
N SER A 353 -2.35 14.67 -29.06
CA SER A 353 -2.32 13.44 -28.24
C SER A 353 -1.30 13.50 -27.10
N ALA A 354 -1.47 12.66 -26.07
CA ALA A 354 -0.50 12.52 -24.99
C ALA A 354 0.89 12.14 -25.53
N GLY A 355 0.95 11.22 -26.51
CA GLY A 355 2.20 10.81 -27.13
C GLY A 355 2.93 11.95 -27.84
N GLN A 356 2.22 12.82 -28.56
CA GLN A 356 2.82 13.99 -29.18
C GLN A 356 3.42 14.95 -28.16
N LEU A 357 2.74 15.18 -27.04
CA LEU A 357 3.24 16.02 -25.95
C LEU A 357 4.49 15.44 -25.31
N LEU A 358 4.48 14.13 -25.04
CA LEU A 358 5.62 13.44 -24.47
C LEU A 358 6.84 13.43 -25.41
N CYS A 359 6.64 13.18 -26.71
CA CYS A 359 7.72 13.30 -27.69
C CYS A 359 8.22 14.76 -27.81
N GLY A 360 7.31 15.72 -27.82
CA GLY A 360 7.68 17.16 -27.84
C GLY A 360 8.51 17.55 -26.62
N GLY A 361 8.11 17.10 -25.42
CA GLY A 361 8.88 17.29 -24.20
C GLY A 361 10.22 16.58 -24.20
N LEU A 362 10.24 15.31 -24.63
CA LEU A 362 11.47 14.48 -24.65
C LEU A 362 12.55 15.08 -25.56
N PHE A 363 12.18 15.82 -26.59
CA PHE A 363 13.11 16.44 -27.53
C PHE A 363 13.15 17.95 -27.44
N SER A 364 12.59 18.51 -26.34
CA SER A 364 12.63 19.94 -26.04
C SER A 364 14.05 20.42 -25.76
N THR A 365 14.30 21.71 -25.93
CA THR A 365 15.51 22.41 -25.49
C THR A 365 15.53 22.67 -24.00
N ASP A 366 14.35 22.64 -23.32
CA ASP A 366 14.20 22.72 -21.87
C ASP A 366 14.52 21.37 -21.22
N SER A 367 15.60 21.33 -20.40
CA SER A 367 16.06 20.12 -19.74
C SER A 367 15.02 19.53 -18.78
N LEU A 368 14.24 20.38 -18.13
CA LEU A 368 13.18 19.96 -17.23
C LEU A 368 12.05 19.26 -17.99
N SER A 369 11.56 19.84 -19.10
CA SER A 369 10.58 19.17 -19.98
C SER A 369 11.09 17.82 -20.47
N ASN A 370 12.36 17.77 -20.84
CA ASN A 370 13.01 16.57 -21.32
C ASN A 370 13.06 15.48 -20.26
N TRP A 371 13.50 15.82 -19.05
CA TRP A 371 13.55 14.89 -17.92
C TRP A 371 12.15 14.41 -17.53
N CYS A 372 11.18 15.33 -17.38
CA CYS A 372 9.80 14.98 -17.04
C CYS A 372 9.19 14.04 -18.08
N ALA A 373 9.37 14.29 -19.37
CA ALA A 373 8.85 13.44 -20.43
C ALA A 373 9.54 12.06 -20.45
N ALA A 374 10.85 12.01 -20.19
CA ALA A 374 11.60 10.77 -20.11
C ALA A 374 11.10 9.88 -18.96
N VAL A 375 10.91 10.46 -17.77
CA VAL A 375 10.38 9.76 -16.60
C VAL A 375 8.93 9.31 -16.84
N ALA A 376 8.08 10.18 -17.41
CA ALA A 376 6.71 9.83 -17.74
C ALA A 376 6.63 8.63 -18.70
N LEU A 377 7.47 8.61 -19.75
CA LEU A 377 7.56 7.47 -20.66
C LEU A 377 8.11 6.22 -19.96
N ALA A 378 9.09 6.35 -19.07
CA ALA A 378 9.60 5.22 -18.31
C ALA A 378 8.48 4.56 -17.47
N HIS A 379 7.61 5.35 -16.83
CA HIS A 379 6.44 4.82 -16.10
C HIS A 379 5.40 4.15 -17.02
N ALA A 380 5.26 4.61 -18.28
CA ALA A 380 4.40 3.96 -19.27
C ALA A 380 4.92 2.58 -19.70
N LEU A 381 6.21 2.30 -19.46
CA LEU A 381 6.87 1.02 -19.80
C LEU A 381 7.13 0.11 -18.60
N GLN A 382 6.99 0.65 -17.39
CA GLN A 382 7.38 -0.07 -16.19
C GLN A 382 6.60 -1.38 -16.02
N ASP A 383 7.32 -2.47 -15.79
CA ASP A 383 6.78 -3.83 -15.61
C ASP A 383 5.82 -4.30 -16.70
N ASN A 384 5.98 -3.78 -17.94
CA ASN A 384 5.09 -4.07 -19.06
C ASN A 384 5.87 -4.35 -20.35
N SER A 385 6.22 -5.62 -20.58
CA SER A 385 7.00 -6.06 -21.74
C SER A 385 6.29 -5.76 -23.06
N ILE A 386 4.96 -5.89 -23.10
CA ILE A 386 4.16 -5.62 -24.30
C ILE A 386 4.34 -4.16 -24.76
N GLN A 387 4.25 -3.21 -23.83
CA GLN A 387 4.39 -1.80 -24.17
C GLN A 387 5.84 -1.43 -24.54
N LYS A 388 6.83 -2.08 -23.95
CA LYS A 388 8.24 -1.94 -24.33
C LYS A 388 8.48 -2.34 -25.78
N GLU A 389 7.85 -3.45 -26.22
CA GLU A 389 7.93 -3.92 -27.62
C GLU A 389 7.13 -3.02 -28.59
N GLN A 390 5.94 -2.56 -28.17
CA GLN A 390 5.14 -1.65 -28.99
C GLN A 390 5.88 -0.34 -29.24
N LEU A 391 6.58 0.20 -28.24
CA LEU A 391 7.32 1.44 -28.35
C LEU A 391 8.47 1.35 -29.36
N LEU A 392 9.03 0.17 -29.64
CA LEU A 392 10.04 -0.04 -30.70
C LEU A 392 9.52 0.27 -32.10
N ARG A 393 8.19 0.25 -32.29
CA ARG A 393 7.55 0.50 -33.61
C ARG A 393 7.38 2.00 -33.89
N VAL A 394 7.61 2.86 -32.89
CA VAL A 394 7.45 4.31 -33.05
C VAL A 394 8.55 4.87 -33.96
N GLN A 395 8.13 5.50 -35.02
CA GLN A 395 9.00 6.16 -36.00
C GLN A 395 8.76 7.67 -35.98
N LEU A 396 9.83 8.43 -35.94
CA LEU A 396 9.82 9.89 -35.92
C LEU A 396 10.26 10.45 -37.27
N ALA A 397 9.49 11.39 -37.80
CA ALA A 397 9.92 12.20 -38.95
C ALA A 397 10.88 13.27 -38.44
N THR A 398 12.14 13.23 -38.88
CA THR A 398 13.20 14.16 -38.40
C THR A 398 13.34 15.41 -39.25
N SER A 399 13.22 15.30 -40.57
CA SER A 399 13.22 16.45 -41.51
C SER A 399 12.73 16.03 -42.89
N LEU A 400 12.27 17.01 -43.67
CA LEU A 400 11.84 16.79 -45.06
C LEU A 400 13.01 16.16 -45.88
N GLY A 401 12.76 14.94 -46.39
CA GLY A 401 13.71 14.21 -47.26
C GLY A 401 14.61 13.22 -46.55
N ASN A 402 14.62 13.17 -45.19
CA ASN A 402 15.33 12.13 -44.44
C ASN A 402 14.39 10.97 -44.10
N PRO A 403 14.90 9.72 -44.07
CA PRO A 403 14.10 8.57 -43.62
C PRO A 403 13.68 8.73 -42.18
N PRO A 404 12.50 8.24 -41.77
CA PRO A 404 12.07 8.24 -40.38
C PRO A 404 13.04 7.48 -39.48
N VAL A 405 13.25 7.97 -38.27
CA VAL A 405 14.17 7.41 -37.28
C VAL A 405 13.36 6.82 -36.15
N SER A 406 13.72 5.65 -35.64
CA SER A 406 13.02 5.08 -34.48
C SER A 406 13.21 5.98 -33.24
N LEU A 407 12.21 5.96 -32.34
CA LEU A 407 12.29 6.69 -31.07
C LEU A 407 13.55 6.31 -30.28
N LEU A 408 13.87 5.01 -30.23
CA LEU A 408 15.08 4.49 -29.58
C LEU A 408 16.36 5.10 -30.18
N GLN A 409 16.44 5.13 -31.52
CA GLN A 409 17.59 5.72 -32.21
C GLN A 409 17.68 7.23 -31.96
N GLN A 410 16.57 7.93 -31.91
CA GLN A 410 16.59 9.39 -31.65
C GLN A 410 17.07 9.70 -30.22
N CYS A 411 16.64 8.94 -29.21
CA CYS A 411 17.15 9.05 -27.85
C CYS A 411 18.67 8.84 -27.78
N THR A 412 19.19 7.83 -28.47
CA THR A 412 20.63 7.56 -28.48
C THR A 412 21.42 8.60 -29.29
N ASN A 413 20.85 9.15 -30.34
CA ASN A 413 21.45 10.25 -31.11
C ASN A 413 21.65 11.49 -30.24
N ILE A 414 20.65 11.85 -29.42
CA ILE A 414 20.75 13.01 -28.53
C ILE A 414 21.80 12.77 -27.43
N LEU A 415 21.87 11.57 -26.88
CA LEU A 415 22.90 11.21 -25.91
C LEU A 415 24.32 11.36 -26.49
N SER A 416 24.54 10.92 -27.74
CA SER A 416 25.85 10.96 -28.40
C SER A 416 26.22 12.36 -28.92
N GLN A 417 25.24 13.24 -29.20
CA GLN A 417 25.48 14.60 -29.68
C GLN A 417 25.76 15.61 -28.55
N GLY A 418 25.48 15.23 -27.29
CA GLY A 418 25.62 16.09 -26.11
C GLY A 418 26.99 16.74 -25.92
N ASP A 419 28.06 16.13 -26.45
CA ASP A 419 29.42 16.60 -26.29
C ASP A 419 29.80 17.83 -27.13
N LYS A 420 28.99 18.18 -28.12
CA LYS A 420 29.38 19.19 -29.12
C LYS A 420 28.88 20.62 -28.90
N ILE A 421 27.98 20.86 -27.93
CA ILE A 421 27.36 22.18 -27.70
C ILE A 421 27.52 22.60 -26.23
N ASN A 422 28.38 23.62 -25.99
CA ASN A 422 28.80 24.16 -24.70
C ASN A 422 27.72 24.89 -23.89
N ARG A 423 26.96 24.22 -23.02
CA ARG A 423 26.25 24.84 -21.86
C ARG A 423 26.20 23.85 -20.68
N ARG A 424 26.89 24.12 -19.59
CA ARG A 424 27.30 23.19 -18.54
C ARG A 424 26.09 22.77 -17.67
N GLY A 425 25.30 22.87 -17.18
CA GLY A 425 24.32 22.37 -16.18
C GLY A 425 23.07 21.68 -16.73
N SER A 426 22.45 22.26 -17.76
CA SER A 426 21.21 21.77 -18.37
C SER A 426 21.34 20.41 -19.07
N LYS A 427 22.55 19.98 -19.39
CA LYS A 427 22.81 18.76 -20.16
C LYS A 427 22.81 17.48 -19.30
N VAL A 428 23.24 17.55 -18.05
CA VAL A 428 23.29 16.39 -17.15
C VAL A 428 21.88 15.87 -16.91
N GLN A 429 20.92 16.74 -16.60
CA GLN A 429 19.54 16.34 -16.35
C GLN A 429 18.88 15.66 -17.56
N THR A 430 19.07 16.19 -18.78
CA THR A 430 18.61 15.57 -20.02
C THR A 430 19.22 14.19 -20.23
N ARG A 431 20.53 14.06 -20.06
CA ARG A 431 21.24 12.79 -20.22
C ARG A 431 20.80 11.76 -19.18
N VAL A 432 20.63 12.19 -17.93
CA VAL A 432 20.11 11.35 -16.84
C VAL A 432 18.71 10.87 -17.18
N GLY A 433 17.77 11.74 -17.57
CA GLY A 433 16.42 11.36 -17.95
C GLY A 433 16.37 10.34 -19.09
N LEU A 434 17.15 10.57 -20.16
CA LEU A 434 17.22 9.65 -21.29
C LEU A 434 17.84 8.30 -20.90
N LEU A 435 18.88 8.28 -20.08
CA LEU A 435 19.49 7.04 -19.60
C LEU A 435 18.54 6.25 -18.68
N MET A 436 17.76 6.94 -17.83
CA MET A 436 16.72 6.33 -17.02
C MET A 436 15.63 5.68 -17.90
N LEU A 437 15.15 6.40 -18.90
CA LEU A 437 14.17 5.86 -19.86
C LEU A 437 14.72 4.62 -20.58
N LEU A 438 15.92 4.69 -21.15
CA LEU A 438 16.55 3.58 -21.85
C LEU A 438 16.81 2.39 -20.94
N SER A 439 17.25 2.62 -19.70
CA SER A 439 17.46 1.56 -18.71
C SER A 439 16.15 0.86 -18.36
N THR A 440 15.07 1.61 -18.11
CA THR A 440 13.73 1.04 -17.84
C THR A 440 13.19 0.29 -19.07
N TRP A 441 13.37 0.83 -20.27
CA TRP A 441 12.90 0.22 -21.50
C TRP A 441 13.57 -1.13 -21.78
N MET A 442 14.90 -1.21 -21.62
CA MET A 442 15.67 -2.42 -21.92
C MET A 442 15.63 -3.47 -20.82
N THR A 443 15.32 -3.09 -19.59
CA THR A 443 15.19 -4.04 -18.48
C THR A 443 14.05 -5.02 -18.76
N ASN A 444 14.35 -6.32 -18.68
CA ASN A 444 13.39 -7.40 -18.97
C ASN A 444 12.72 -7.29 -20.36
N CYS A 445 13.48 -6.80 -21.36
CA CYS A 445 13.04 -6.72 -22.76
C CYS A 445 14.18 -7.03 -23.72
N PRO A 446 14.53 -8.30 -23.97
CA PRO A 446 15.64 -8.70 -24.81
C PRO A 446 15.57 -8.16 -26.23
N ILE A 447 14.36 -8.01 -26.78
CA ILE A 447 14.14 -7.44 -28.10
C ILE A 447 14.62 -5.99 -28.15
N ALA A 448 14.32 -5.18 -27.12
CA ALA A 448 14.80 -3.80 -27.04
C ALA A 448 16.32 -3.73 -26.92
N VAL A 449 16.92 -4.64 -26.13
CA VAL A 449 18.39 -4.80 -26.06
C VAL A 449 18.98 -5.11 -27.41
N THR A 450 18.41 -6.04 -28.15
CA THR A 450 18.86 -6.39 -29.51
C THR A 450 18.78 -5.19 -30.44
N HIS A 451 17.68 -4.45 -30.45
CA HIS A 451 17.54 -3.22 -31.23
C HIS A 451 18.56 -2.14 -30.85
N PHE A 452 18.85 -1.97 -29.57
CA PHE A 452 19.86 -1.03 -29.08
C PHE A 452 21.27 -1.43 -29.55
N LEU A 453 21.61 -2.71 -29.43
CA LEU A 453 22.92 -3.25 -29.81
C LEU A 453 23.12 -3.31 -31.34
N HIS A 454 22.04 -3.34 -32.13
CA HIS A 454 22.11 -3.31 -33.58
C HIS A 454 22.77 -2.04 -34.12
N ASN A 455 22.61 -0.92 -33.42
CA ASN A 455 23.32 0.31 -33.75
C ASN A 455 24.77 0.25 -33.27
N GLN A 456 25.69 0.18 -34.23
CA GLN A 456 27.12 0.03 -33.98
C GLN A 456 27.77 1.18 -33.21
N THR A 457 27.10 2.34 -33.09
CA THR A 457 27.64 3.51 -32.38
C THR A 457 27.34 3.48 -30.87
N ASN A 458 26.31 2.75 -30.41
CA ASN A 458 25.83 2.81 -29.04
C ASN A 458 26.83 2.21 -28.04
N VAL A 459 27.35 1.01 -28.31
CA VAL A 459 28.32 0.36 -27.41
C VAL A 459 29.63 1.13 -27.32
N PRO A 460 30.27 1.60 -28.42
CA PRO A 460 31.44 2.47 -28.37
C PRO A 460 31.19 3.76 -27.60
N PHE A 461 29.99 4.39 -27.74
CA PHE A 461 29.62 5.58 -26.99
C PHE A 461 29.59 5.29 -25.46
N LEU A 462 28.88 4.23 -25.04
CA LEU A 462 28.80 3.88 -23.62
C LEU A 462 30.18 3.58 -23.04
N THR A 463 31.00 2.82 -23.73
CA THR A 463 32.36 2.46 -23.27
C THR A 463 33.26 3.67 -23.19
N ALA A 464 33.19 4.62 -24.11
CA ALA A 464 33.95 5.86 -24.05
C ALA A 464 33.53 6.68 -22.83
N GLN A 465 32.24 6.89 -22.63
CA GLN A 465 31.73 7.65 -21.50
C GLN A 465 32.13 7.06 -20.14
N ILE A 466 32.10 5.73 -20.00
CA ILE A 466 32.47 5.06 -18.73
C ILE A 466 33.98 5.18 -18.47
N SER A 467 34.84 5.11 -19.53
CA SER A 467 36.29 5.08 -19.40
C SER A 467 36.93 6.46 -19.31
N GLU A 468 36.21 7.54 -19.72
CA GLU A 468 36.76 8.90 -19.66
C GLU A 468 36.86 9.39 -18.20
N ASN A 469 37.90 10.18 -17.92
CA ASN A 469 38.05 10.80 -16.61
C ASN A 469 37.39 12.18 -16.63
N LEU A 470 36.09 12.18 -16.37
CA LEU A 470 35.21 13.35 -16.34
C LEU A 470 35.06 13.92 -14.92
N GLY A 471 34.67 15.18 -14.80
CA GLY A 471 34.43 15.83 -13.51
C GLY A 471 33.29 15.20 -12.69
N GLU A 472 33.15 15.60 -11.44
CA GLU A 472 32.15 15.06 -10.49
C GLU A 472 30.73 15.13 -11.02
N GLU A 473 30.36 16.22 -11.72
CA GLU A 473 29.03 16.38 -12.32
C GLU A 473 28.66 15.28 -13.34
N GLU A 474 29.66 14.67 -13.99
CA GLU A 474 29.49 13.64 -15.01
C GLU A 474 29.53 12.21 -14.44
N GLN A 475 29.90 12.02 -13.18
CA GLN A 475 30.05 10.68 -12.56
C GLN A 475 28.71 9.95 -12.53
N LEU A 476 27.60 10.66 -12.28
CA LEU A 476 26.27 10.07 -12.32
C LEU A 476 25.92 9.55 -13.72
N VAL A 477 26.23 10.33 -14.75
CA VAL A 477 26.00 9.92 -16.15
C VAL A 477 26.87 8.70 -16.50
N GLN A 478 28.11 8.66 -16.03
CA GLN A 478 29.00 7.50 -16.18
C GLN A 478 28.43 6.25 -15.52
N GLY A 479 27.89 6.39 -14.29
CA GLY A 479 27.23 5.30 -13.57
C GLY A 479 26.02 4.78 -14.33
N LEU A 480 25.16 5.66 -14.84
CA LEU A 480 23.99 5.29 -15.63
C LEU A 480 24.37 4.65 -16.99
N CYS A 481 25.45 5.08 -17.61
CA CYS A 481 26.01 4.42 -18.80
C CYS A 481 26.52 3.00 -18.46
N ALA A 482 27.15 2.81 -17.29
CA ALA A 482 27.54 1.50 -16.80
C ALA A 482 26.31 0.62 -16.50
N LEU A 483 25.26 1.17 -15.90
CA LEU A 483 23.99 0.49 -15.68
C LEU A 483 23.39 -0.01 -17.01
N LEU A 484 23.29 0.87 -18.00
CA LEU A 484 22.73 0.57 -19.31
C LEU A 484 23.55 -0.52 -20.04
N LEU A 485 24.88 -0.44 -20.01
CA LEU A 485 25.75 -1.49 -20.58
C LEU A 485 25.59 -2.81 -19.81
N GLY A 486 25.44 -2.76 -18.50
CA GLY A 486 25.16 -3.91 -17.65
C GLY A 486 23.82 -4.58 -17.98
N ILE A 487 22.75 -3.80 -18.20
CA ILE A 487 21.46 -4.27 -18.68
C ILE A 487 21.60 -4.98 -20.03
N CYS A 488 22.38 -4.39 -20.97
CA CYS A 488 22.68 -4.99 -22.26
C CYS A 488 23.45 -6.32 -22.17
N ILE A 489 24.19 -6.54 -21.09
CA ILE A 489 24.84 -7.84 -20.83
C ILE A 489 23.83 -8.81 -20.21
N TYR A 490 23.10 -8.39 -19.19
CA TYR A 490 22.25 -9.28 -18.42
C TYR A 490 21.06 -9.82 -19.23
N TYR A 491 20.36 -8.97 -19.97
CA TYR A 491 19.19 -9.32 -20.77
C TYR A 491 19.49 -9.64 -22.25
N ASN A 492 20.75 -9.84 -22.63
CA ASN A 492 21.13 -10.18 -23.98
C ASN A 492 20.81 -11.65 -24.31
N GLU A 493 20.18 -11.94 -25.41
CA GLU A 493 19.91 -13.31 -25.90
C GLU A 493 20.99 -13.82 -26.87
N ASN A 494 22.10 -13.08 -27.02
CA ASN A 494 23.17 -13.43 -27.97
C ASN A 494 22.75 -13.46 -29.45
N SER A 495 21.67 -12.74 -29.81
CA SER A 495 21.14 -12.70 -31.19
C SER A 495 22.11 -12.06 -32.18
N LEU A 496 23.04 -11.22 -31.70
CA LEU A 496 24.00 -10.51 -32.51
C LEU A 496 25.43 -11.07 -32.27
N GLU A 497 26.02 -11.63 -33.33
CA GLU A 497 27.37 -12.20 -33.23
C GLU A 497 28.43 -11.23 -32.74
N ASN A 498 28.33 -9.93 -33.06
CA ASN A 498 29.31 -8.91 -32.69
C ASN A 498 29.17 -8.45 -31.21
N TYR A 499 28.02 -8.60 -30.61
CA TYR A 499 27.68 -8.10 -29.26
C TYR A 499 27.06 -9.19 -28.40
N THR A 500 27.66 -10.39 -28.35
CA THR A 500 27.26 -11.43 -27.41
C THR A 500 27.62 -11.03 -25.96
N LYS A 501 26.96 -11.64 -24.96
CA LYS A 501 27.31 -11.43 -23.53
C LYS A 501 28.80 -11.52 -23.28
N GLU A 502 29.43 -12.56 -23.80
CA GLU A 502 30.87 -12.81 -23.67
C GLU A 502 31.74 -11.68 -24.27
N LYS A 503 31.39 -11.24 -25.48
CA LYS A 503 32.12 -10.17 -26.16
C LYS A 503 31.97 -8.83 -25.43
N LEU A 504 30.76 -8.54 -24.88
CA LEU A 504 30.53 -7.35 -24.08
C LEU A 504 31.29 -7.40 -22.74
N LYS A 505 31.35 -8.56 -22.06
CA LYS A 505 32.17 -8.75 -20.88
C LYS A 505 33.67 -8.58 -21.16
N GLN A 506 34.16 -9.15 -22.25
CA GLN A 506 35.53 -8.96 -22.67
C GLN A 506 35.83 -7.49 -23.04
N LEU A 507 34.87 -6.76 -23.57
CA LEU A 507 34.98 -5.35 -23.84
C LEU A 507 35.13 -4.53 -22.56
N ILE A 508 34.33 -4.83 -21.54
CA ILE A 508 34.46 -4.22 -20.20
C ILE A 508 35.87 -4.53 -19.66
N GLU A 509 36.27 -5.79 -19.65
CA GLU A 509 37.54 -6.22 -19.08
C GLU A 509 38.76 -5.55 -19.76
N LYS A 510 38.74 -5.45 -21.08
CA LYS A 510 39.89 -4.93 -21.88
C LYS A 510 39.90 -3.41 -22.00
N ARG A 511 38.75 -2.74 -22.00
CA ARG A 511 38.63 -1.31 -22.29
C ARG A 511 38.41 -0.43 -21.06
N ILE A 512 37.64 -0.94 -20.08
CA ILE A 512 37.23 -0.19 -18.90
C ILE A 512 37.96 -0.71 -17.65
N GLY A 513 38.05 -2.03 -17.50
CA GLY A 513 38.42 -2.72 -16.26
C GLY A 513 37.18 -3.07 -15.45
N LYS A 514 37.06 -4.32 -14.96
CA LYS A 514 35.90 -4.81 -14.20
C LYS A 514 35.69 -4.00 -12.92
N GLU A 515 36.72 -3.68 -12.19
CA GLU A 515 36.68 -2.93 -10.93
C GLU A 515 36.20 -1.49 -11.15
N ILE A 516 36.70 -0.81 -12.17
CA ILE A 516 36.31 0.55 -12.54
C ILE A 516 34.81 0.55 -12.96
N PHE A 517 34.41 -0.45 -13.73
CA PHE A 517 33.00 -0.58 -14.15
C PHE A 517 32.05 -0.71 -12.94
N ILE A 518 32.40 -1.58 -11.98
CA ILE A 518 31.60 -1.79 -10.76
C ILE A 518 31.62 -0.54 -9.86
N GLU A 519 32.78 0.14 -9.75
CA GLU A 519 32.88 1.39 -9.01
C GLU A 519 31.94 2.47 -9.60
N LYS A 520 31.97 2.65 -10.93
CA LYS A 520 31.07 3.60 -11.62
C LYS A 520 29.60 3.22 -11.46
N LEU A 521 29.26 1.95 -11.54
CA LEU A 521 27.91 1.47 -11.31
C LEU A 521 27.44 1.79 -9.88
N ALA A 522 28.25 1.48 -8.87
CA ALA A 522 27.95 1.71 -7.47
C ALA A 522 27.89 3.21 -7.09
N TYR A 523 28.37 4.10 -7.95
CA TYR A 523 28.26 5.54 -7.71
C TYR A 523 26.82 6.02 -7.75
N ILE A 524 25.92 5.36 -8.49
CA ILE A 524 24.51 5.73 -8.58
C ILE A 524 23.84 5.67 -7.21
N SER A 525 24.02 4.56 -6.49
CA SER A 525 23.42 4.35 -5.17
C SER A 525 24.07 5.16 -4.04
N LYS A 526 25.29 5.67 -4.27
CA LYS A 526 26.02 6.55 -3.33
C LYS A 526 25.70 8.03 -3.53
N HIS A 527 24.99 8.39 -4.57
CA HIS A 527 24.65 9.78 -4.84
C HIS A 527 23.65 10.30 -3.81
N GLU A 528 23.85 11.49 -3.25
CA GLU A 528 23.01 12.08 -2.21
C GLU A 528 21.52 12.08 -2.56
N LEU A 529 21.15 12.55 -3.74
CA LEU A 529 19.75 12.59 -4.19
C LEU A 529 19.13 11.21 -4.41
N TYR A 530 19.92 10.13 -4.51
CA TYR A 530 19.42 8.77 -4.67
C TYR A 530 18.71 8.28 -3.40
N SER A 531 19.35 8.44 -2.25
CA SER A 531 18.79 8.05 -0.95
C SER A 531 17.48 8.77 -0.67
N ARG A 532 17.41 10.08 -0.93
CA ARG A 532 16.20 10.88 -0.78
C ARG A 532 15.06 10.41 -1.71
N ALA A 533 15.35 10.15 -2.97
CA ALA A 533 14.37 9.65 -3.93
C ALA A 533 13.90 8.23 -3.60
N GLY A 534 14.76 7.42 -2.95
CA GLY A 534 14.47 6.05 -2.56
C GLY A 534 13.46 5.91 -1.41
N GLN A 535 13.34 6.90 -0.53
CA GLN A 535 12.48 6.82 0.66
C GLN A 535 10.99 6.70 0.31
N LYS A 536 10.48 7.60 -0.53
CA LYS A 536 9.06 7.65 -0.92
C LYS A 536 8.86 8.31 -2.27
N PRO A 537 7.74 8.08 -2.94
CA PRO A 537 7.37 8.84 -4.14
C PRO A 537 7.28 10.34 -3.82
N GLN A 538 7.91 11.18 -4.64
CA GLN A 538 8.04 12.61 -4.39
C GLN A 538 7.06 13.42 -5.25
N PRO A 539 6.07 14.11 -4.66
CA PRO A 539 5.16 15.00 -5.38
C PRO A 539 5.79 16.36 -5.74
N SER A 540 6.89 16.72 -5.10
CA SER A 540 7.60 17.98 -5.31
C SER A 540 9.09 17.83 -5.10
N TYR A 541 9.87 18.77 -5.63
CA TYR A 541 11.30 18.88 -5.48
C TYR A 541 11.64 20.32 -5.09
N ASN A 542 12.77 20.53 -4.40
CA ASN A 542 13.15 21.87 -3.94
C ASN A 542 13.60 22.77 -5.11
N SER A 543 14.26 22.20 -6.12
CA SER A 543 14.70 22.92 -7.31
C SER A 543 14.75 22.02 -8.54
N PRO A 544 14.74 22.58 -9.78
CA PRO A 544 14.88 21.79 -10.99
C PRO A 544 16.17 20.96 -11.05
N GLU A 545 17.27 21.43 -10.49
CA GLU A 545 18.58 20.79 -10.50
C GLU A 545 18.60 19.53 -9.64
N GLN A 546 17.75 19.44 -8.61
CA GLN A 546 17.59 18.27 -7.75
C GLN A 546 16.74 17.16 -8.38
N MET A 547 16.11 17.42 -9.53
CA MET A 547 15.33 16.41 -10.25
C MET A 547 16.26 15.54 -11.09
N LEU A 548 16.94 14.59 -10.46
CA LEU A 548 17.81 13.62 -11.12
C LEU A 548 17.32 12.18 -10.97
N PHE A 549 16.59 11.86 -9.91
CA PHE A 549 16.10 10.51 -9.64
C PHE A 549 14.59 10.47 -9.45
N ASP A 550 14.02 9.36 -9.86
CA ASP A 550 12.64 8.96 -9.62
C ASP A 550 12.59 7.78 -8.66
N HIS A 551 11.60 7.75 -7.77
CA HIS A 551 11.47 6.73 -6.72
C HIS A 551 11.44 5.29 -7.28
N ASP A 552 10.66 5.03 -8.33
CA ASP A 552 10.54 3.68 -8.87
C ASP A 552 11.81 3.30 -9.64
N PHE A 553 12.51 4.27 -10.23
CA PHE A 553 13.83 4.05 -10.83
C PHE A 553 14.89 3.69 -9.79
N THR A 554 14.86 4.28 -8.59
CA THR A 554 15.82 3.90 -7.53
C THR A 554 15.63 2.45 -7.09
N LYS A 555 14.41 1.93 -7.05
CA LYS A 555 14.14 0.51 -6.78
C LYS A 555 14.72 -0.37 -7.88
N LEU A 556 14.48 0.01 -9.13
CA LEU A 556 15.03 -0.71 -10.30
C LEU A 556 16.56 -0.77 -10.25
N VAL A 557 17.22 0.35 -9.95
CA VAL A 557 18.69 0.38 -9.81
C VAL A 557 19.17 -0.53 -8.70
N LYS A 558 18.51 -0.51 -7.52
CA LYS A 558 18.86 -1.36 -6.39
C LYS A 558 18.86 -2.85 -6.74
N GLU A 559 17.86 -3.29 -7.51
CA GLU A 559 17.75 -4.67 -7.99
C GLU A 559 18.83 -4.98 -9.05
N LEU A 560 18.97 -4.10 -10.04
CA LEU A 560 19.87 -4.32 -11.16
C LEU A 560 21.36 -4.24 -10.77
N GLU A 561 21.74 -3.38 -9.84
CA GLU A 561 23.13 -3.23 -9.39
C GLU A 561 23.68 -4.57 -8.91
N VAL A 562 22.91 -5.30 -8.10
CA VAL A 562 23.30 -6.64 -7.59
C VAL A 562 23.39 -7.66 -8.73
N LEU A 563 22.41 -7.68 -9.63
CA LEU A 563 22.35 -8.64 -10.73
C LEU A 563 23.48 -8.41 -11.74
N ILE A 564 23.71 -7.16 -12.12
CA ILE A 564 24.75 -6.78 -13.08
C ILE A 564 26.15 -7.04 -12.49
N THR A 565 26.39 -6.67 -11.23
CA THR A 565 27.66 -6.93 -10.56
C THR A 565 27.98 -8.42 -10.57
N LYS A 566 27.02 -9.26 -10.20
CA LYS A 566 27.18 -10.71 -10.28
C LYS A 566 27.45 -11.19 -11.71
N ALA A 567 26.72 -10.67 -12.70
CA ALA A 567 26.86 -11.08 -14.10
C ALA A 567 28.23 -10.71 -14.69
N VAL A 568 28.81 -9.56 -14.30
CA VAL A 568 30.12 -9.11 -14.77
C VAL A 568 31.28 -9.84 -14.07
N GLN A 569 31.11 -10.22 -12.80
CA GLN A 569 32.14 -10.92 -12.01
C GLN A 569 32.21 -12.42 -12.33
N LYS A 570 31.13 -13.06 -12.74
CA LYS A 570 31.06 -14.51 -13.02
C LYS A 570 31.88 -14.92 -14.25
N SER A 571 32.52 -16.07 -14.13
CA SER A 571 33.18 -16.72 -15.25
C SER A 571 32.17 -17.43 -16.15
N SER A 572 32.54 -17.71 -17.40
CA SER A 572 31.67 -18.38 -18.37
C SER A 572 31.30 -19.83 -17.99
N GLU A 573 32.06 -20.48 -17.15
CA GLU A 573 31.76 -21.83 -16.65
C GLU A 573 30.67 -21.84 -15.57
N ASP A 574 30.66 -20.82 -14.73
CA ASP A 574 29.64 -20.65 -13.69
C ASP A 574 28.29 -20.28 -14.31
N GLU A 575 28.26 -19.53 -15.40
CA GLU A 575 27.05 -19.16 -16.12
C GLU A 575 26.36 -20.37 -16.77
N LYS A 576 27.10 -21.32 -17.30
CA LYS A 576 26.52 -22.53 -17.92
C LYS A 576 25.81 -23.38 -16.88
N LYS A 577 26.39 -23.53 -15.67
CA LYS A 577 25.77 -24.26 -14.58
C LYS A 577 24.50 -23.56 -14.09
N GLU A 578 24.53 -22.23 -14.01
CA GLU A 578 23.37 -21.43 -13.57
C GLU A 578 22.25 -21.39 -14.62
N GLU A 579 22.58 -21.41 -15.90
CA GLU A 579 21.61 -21.49 -16.99
C GLU A 579 20.89 -22.85 -17.02
N GLU A 580 21.59 -23.93 -16.69
CA GLU A 580 20.97 -25.26 -16.49
C GLU A 580 20.04 -25.28 -15.27
N VAL A 581 20.48 -24.67 -14.15
CA VAL A 581 19.66 -24.53 -12.95
C VAL A 581 18.45 -23.63 -13.21
N LYS A 582 18.63 -22.53 -13.95
CA LYS A 582 17.53 -21.61 -14.30
C LYS A 582 16.50 -22.28 -15.22
N LYS A 583 16.94 -23.04 -16.21
CA LYS A 583 16.02 -23.84 -17.06
C LYS A 583 15.23 -24.86 -16.24
N SER A 584 15.88 -25.50 -15.29
CA SER A 584 15.20 -26.41 -14.34
C SER A 584 14.20 -25.68 -13.46
N LEU A 585 14.55 -24.48 -12.98
CA LEU A 585 13.65 -23.63 -12.16
C LEU A 585 12.46 -23.11 -12.97
N GLU A 586 12.68 -22.66 -14.21
CA GLU A 586 11.60 -22.22 -15.13
C GLU A 586 10.64 -23.37 -15.48
N GLN A 587 11.13 -24.59 -15.62
CA GLN A 587 10.28 -25.77 -15.74
C GLN A 587 9.48 -26.02 -14.48
N HIS A 588 10.10 -25.87 -13.30
CA HIS A 588 9.43 -26.00 -12.03
C HIS A 588 8.36 -24.92 -11.81
N ASP A 589 8.66 -23.66 -12.15
CA ASP A 589 7.70 -22.55 -12.07
C ASP A 589 6.52 -22.73 -13.05
N SER A 590 6.77 -23.29 -14.23
CA SER A 590 5.72 -23.65 -15.18
C SER A 590 4.78 -24.70 -14.57
N ILE A 591 5.34 -25.72 -13.93
CA ILE A 591 4.57 -26.76 -13.23
C ILE A 591 3.78 -26.17 -12.06
N VAL A 592 4.42 -25.33 -11.26
CA VAL A 592 3.76 -24.62 -10.14
C VAL A 592 2.59 -23.76 -10.63
N ASN A 593 2.75 -23.07 -11.76
CA ASN A 593 1.67 -22.28 -12.34
C ASN A 593 0.53 -23.15 -12.87
N GLN A 594 0.83 -24.31 -13.46
CA GLN A 594 -0.20 -25.29 -13.84
C GLN A 594 -0.97 -25.82 -12.62
N TYR A 595 -0.27 -26.10 -11.51
CA TYR A 595 -0.93 -26.50 -10.24
C TYR A 595 -1.78 -25.37 -9.66
N LYS A 596 -1.31 -24.12 -9.70
CA LYS A 596 -2.12 -22.97 -9.26
C LYS A 596 -3.40 -22.81 -10.08
N GLU A 597 -3.34 -23.03 -11.37
CA GLU A 597 -4.53 -22.96 -12.22
C GLU A 597 -5.50 -24.11 -11.94
N LEU A 598 -4.97 -25.33 -11.74
CA LEU A 598 -5.78 -26.47 -11.32
C LEU A 598 -6.46 -26.24 -9.95
N ILE A 599 -5.74 -25.67 -9.00
CA ILE A 599 -6.30 -25.31 -7.68
C ILE A 599 -7.44 -24.28 -7.85
N ARG A 600 -7.25 -23.26 -8.70
CA ARG A 600 -8.32 -22.29 -8.98
C ARG A 600 -9.55 -22.92 -9.59
N GLU A 601 -9.34 -23.85 -10.51
CA GLU A 601 -10.44 -24.58 -11.13
C GLU A 601 -11.18 -25.48 -10.11
N GLN A 602 -10.44 -26.14 -9.21
CA GLN A 602 -11.02 -26.90 -8.11
C GLN A 602 -11.77 -26.02 -7.12
N ASP A 603 -11.26 -24.85 -6.79
CA ASP A 603 -11.94 -23.88 -5.93
C ASP A 603 -13.24 -23.37 -6.54
N LEU A 604 -13.28 -23.15 -7.85
CA LEU A 604 -14.52 -22.80 -8.56
C LEU A 604 -15.55 -23.93 -8.50
N GLN A 605 -15.12 -25.17 -8.73
CA GLN A 605 -15.98 -26.36 -8.63
C GLN A 605 -16.50 -26.54 -7.20
N LEU A 606 -15.65 -26.34 -6.20
CA LEU A 606 -16.01 -26.45 -4.79
C LEU A 606 -17.02 -25.36 -4.37
N ASN A 607 -16.88 -24.15 -4.87
CA ASN A 607 -17.84 -23.08 -4.64
C ASN A 607 -19.18 -23.35 -5.32
N GLU A 608 -19.18 -23.93 -6.50
CA GLU A 608 -20.41 -24.31 -7.19
C GLU A 608 -21.14 -25.45 -6.46
N LEU A 609 -20.40 -26.46 -6.01
CA LEU A 609 -20.95 -27.54 -5.18
C LEU A 609 -21.50 -27.02 -3.85
N LYS A 610 -20.83 -26.09 -3.20
CA LYS A 610 -21.36 -25.43 -1.97
C LYS A 610 -22.68 -24.72 -2.22
N LYS A 611 -22.82 -24.04 -3.36
CA LYS A 611 -24.11 -23.41 -3.74
C LYS A 611 -25.20 -24.44 -3.94
N GLN A 612 -24.90 -25.55 -4.61
CA GLN A 612 -25.86 -26.64 -4.82
C GLN A 612 -26.29 -27.27 -3.49
N VAL A 613 -25.36 -27.55 -2.60
CA VAL A 613 -25.65 -28.05 -1.25
C VAL A 613 -26.55 -27.10 -0.48
N THR A 614 -26.28 -25.79 -0.53
CA THR A 614 -27.12 -24.79 0.14
C THR A 614 -28.52 -24.75 -0.45
N ALA A 615 -28.67 -24.83 -1.77
CA ALA A 615 -29.95 -24.85 -2.44
C ALA A 615 -30.78 -26.11 -2.06
N LEU A 616 -30.12 -27.29 -2.04
CA LEU A 616 -30.74 -28.55 -1.64
C LEU A 616 -31.11 -28.56 -0.15
N THR A 617 -30.33 -27.95 0.71
CA THR A 617 -30.65 -27.80 2.14
C THR A 617 -31.90 -26.96 2.32
N ASN A 618 -31.99 -25.82 1.65
CA ASN A 618 -33.19 -24.97 1.69
C ASN A 618 -34.42 -25.67 1.14
N GLN A 619 -34.28 -26.45 0.07
CA GLN A 619 -35.37 -27.24 -0.48
C GLN A 619 -35.84 -28.34 0.48
N ASN A 620 -34.90 -28.97 1.18
CA ASN A 620 -35.22 -29.99 2.20
C ASN A 620 -35.96 -29.37 3.40
N GLU A 621 -35.53 -28.22 3.88
CA GLU A 621 -36.24 -27.48 4.95
C GLU A 621 -37.67 -27.11 4.53
N GLN A 622 -37.86 -26.64 3.29
CA GLN A 622 -39.20 -26.34 2.77
C GLN A 622 -40.05 -27.60 2.70
N SER A 623 -39.48 -28.73 2.27
CA SER A 623 -40.20 -30.01 2.24
C SER A 623 -40.58 -30.49 3.64
N GLN A 624 -39.66 -30.35 4.61
CA GLN A 624 -39.88 -30.69 6.01
C GLN A 624 -41.00 -29.86 6.65
N THR A 625 -41.05 -28.56 6.36
CA THR A 625 -42.16 -27.68 6.82
C THR A 625 -43.48 -28.09 6.18
N THR A 626 -43.52 -28.47 4.91
CA THR A 626 -44.71 -28.95 4.22
C THR A 626 -45.20 -30.27 4.82
N ILE A 627 -44.29 -31.22 5.08
CA ILE A 627 -44.62 -32.51 5.74
C ILE A 627 -45.22 -32.26 7.14
N THR A 628 -44.64 -31.34 7.93
CA THR A 628 -45.11 -31.00 9.25
C THR A 628 -46.55 -30.41 9.20
N GLN A 629 -46.77 -29.54 8.20
CA GLN A 629 -48.10 -28.96 7.99
C GLN A 629 -49.15 -30.00 7.56
N GLN A 630 -48.80 -30.89 6.65
CA GLN A 630 -49.65 -32.00 6.23
C GLN A 630 -49.92 -32.97 7.37
N THR A 631 -48.92 -33.28 8.19
CA THR A 631 -49.08 -34.14 9.37
C THR A 631 -50.04 -33.52 10.38
N SER A 632 -49.97 -32.22 10.61
CA SER A 632 -50.92 -31.48 11.45
C SER A 632 -52.36 -31.54 10.90
N GLN A 633 -52.52 -31.38 9.57
CA GLN A 633 -53.83 -31.50 8.92
C GLN A 633 -54.40 -32.92 9.05
N ILE A 634 -53.58 -33.94 8.85
CA ILE A 634 -54.01 -35.35 9.03
C ILE A 634 -54.43 -35.59 10.48
N GLN A 635 -53.71 -35.03 11.46
CA GLN A 635 -54.09 -35.16 12.85
C GLN A 635 -55.45 -34.47 13.15
N GLN A 636 -55.65 -33.25 12.63
CA GLN A 636 -56.95 -32.56 12.74
C GLN A 636 -58.10 -33.37 12.11
N LEU A 637 -57.89 -33.93 10.95
CA LEU A 637 -58.88 -34.79 10.30
C LEU A 637 -59.17 -36.07 11.08
N ARG A 638 -58.18 -36.68 11.69
CA ARG A 638 -58.33 -37.84 12.60
C ARG A 638 -59.14 -37.48 13.83
N ASP A 639 -58.86 -36.33 14.42
CA ASP A 639 -59.58 -35.83 15.58
C ASP A 639 -61.05 -35.51 15.24
N GLN A 640 -61.29 -34.91 14.06
CA GLN A 640 -62.70 -34.72 13.55
C GLN A 640 -63.42 -36.03 13.29
N TYR A 641 -62.71 -37.01 12.67
CA TYR A 641 -63.28 -38.35 12.46
C TYR A 641 -63.64 -39.06 13.78
N ASN A 642 -62.77 -38.96 14.79
CA ASN A 642 -62.96 -39.53 16.10
C ASN A 642 -64.18 -38.85 16.83
N LEU A 643 -64.36 -37.55 16.71
CA LEU A 643 -65.50 -36.78 17.21
C LEU A 643 -66.83 -37.22 16.55
N LEU A 644 -66.78 -37.37 15.20
CA LEU A 644 -67.98 -37.90 14.47
C LEU A 644 -68.30 -39.34 14.86
N LYS A 645 -67.33 -40.18 15.14
CA LYS A 645 -67.46 -41.56 15.60
C LYS A 645 -68.09 -41.65 17.01
N ILE A 646 -67.79 -40.69 17.89
CA ILE A 646 -68.34 -40.59 19.24
C ILE A 646 -69.79 -40.07 19.23
N GLN A 647 -70.17 -39.23 18.27
CA GLN A 647 -71.51 -38.69 18.10
C GLN A 647 -72.42 -39.68 17.43
N GLY A 648 -71.89 -40.77 16.81
CA GLY A 648 -72.71 -41.82 16.23
C GLY A 648 -72.98 -42.99 17.17
N LYS A 649 -73.93 -42.87 18.13
CA LYS A 649 -74.58 -44.03 18.77
C LYS A 649 -75.74 -44.49 17.94
N PRO A 650 -76.04 -45.82 17.84
CA PRO A 650 -76.95 -46.37 16.87
C PRO A 650 -78.44 -46.26 17.35
N LEU A 651 -79.30 -45.86 16.45
CA LEU A 651 -80.71 -46.21 16.51
C LEU A 651 -81.06 -46.96 15.21
N ASP A 652 -81.52 -48.19 15.46
CA ASP A 652 -82.12 -49.03 14.46
C ASP A 652 -83.17 -48.26 13.63
N SER A 653 -83.12 -48.35 12.35
CA SER A 653 -84.26 -48.62 11.47
C SER A 653 -83.85 -48.72 10.03
N GLN A 654 -84.26 -49.87 9.49
CA GLN A 654 -84.23 -50.27 8.12
C GLN A 654 -84.71 -49.22 7.12
N HIS A 655 -84.18 -49.40 5.93
CA HIS A 655 -84.73 -49.09 4.62
C HIS A 655 -84.29 -47.81 3.91
N HIS A 656 -83.75 -48.14 2.71
CA HIS A 656 -83.64 -47.33 1.52
C HIS A 656 -82.68 -46.10 1.63
N ILE A 657 -81.52 -46.27 1.08
CA ILE A 657 -80.95 -45.50 -0.07
C ILE A 657 -79.68 -46.24 -0.54
N HIS A 658 -79.90 -47.31 -1.33
CA HIS A 658 -78.98 -47.66 -2.35
C HIS A 658 -79.28 -46.68 -3.48
N ASN A 659 -78.33 -45.94 -3.92
CA ASN A 659 -78.09 -45.30 -5.26
C ASN A 659 -77.65 -43.89 -5.32
N GLU A 660 -76.80 -43.41 -4.43
CA GLU A 660 -76.10 -42.18 -4.72
C GLU A 660 -74.55 -42.18 -4.31
N ALA A 661 -74.07 -43.32 -3.84
CA ALA A 661 -72.58 -43.44 -3.51
C ALA A 661 -71.76 -44.11 -4.62
N ALA A 662 -72.38 -44.31 -5.82
CA ALA A 662 -71.67 -45.02 -6.93
C ALA A 662 -71.26 -44.12 -8.09
N GLN A 663 -71.27 -42.80 -7.93
CA GLN A 663 -70.85 -41.86 -8.96
C GLN A 663 -69.59 -40.92 -8.62
N ILE A 664 -68.98 -41.16 -7.52
CA ILE A 664 -67.75 -40.43 -7.13
C ILE A 664 -66.48 -41.36 -7.04
N ASN A 665 -66.58 -42.61 -7.41
CA ASN A 665 -65.46 -43.56 -7.47
C ASN A 665 -65.13 -43.95 -8.90
N GLY A 666 -64.79 -42.97 -9.70
CA GLY A 666 -64.36 -43.14 -11.08
C GLY A 666 -62.98 -42.50 -11.35
N ILE A 667 -62.02 -42.61 -10.44
CA ILE A 667 -60.63 -42.34 -10.69
C ILE A 667 -59.82 -43.53 -10.18
N GLN A 668 -59.16 -44.15 -11.09
CA GLN A 668 -58.47 -45.44 -11.03
C GLN A 668 -57.48 -45.57 -9.85
N PRO A 669 -57.69 -46.54 -8.92
CA PRO A 669 -56.65 -46.77 -7.84
C PRO A 669 -55.56 -47.76 -8.23
N LYS A 670 -55.52 -48.24 -9.47
CA LYS A 670 -54.52 -49.24 -9.90
C LYS A 670 -53.21 -48.65 -10.45
N ALA A 671 -53.24 -47.50 -11.10
CA ALA A 671 -52.02 -46.88 -11.63
C ALA A 671 -51.17 -46.23 -10.51
N ASP A 672 -51.81 -45.60 -9.52
CA ASP A 672 -51.12 -44.94 -8.44
C ASP A 672 -50.46 -45.90 -7.43
N MET A 673 -50.96 -47.11 -7.26
CA MET A 673 -50.40 -48.17 -6.42
C MET A 673 -49.14 -48.80 -7.04
N GLU A 674 -49.06 -48.93 -8.34
CA GLU A 674 -47.87 -49.40 -9.02
C GLU A 674 -46.82 -48.33 -9.15
N GLU A 675 -47.19 -47.06 -9.26
CA GLU A 675 -46.30 -45.93 -9.24
C GLU A 675 -45.70 -45.73 -7.83
N ILE A 676 -46.50 -45.79 -6.79
CA ILE A 676 -46.04 -45.75 -5.41
C ILE A 676 -45.17 -46.97 -5.08
N GLY A 677 -45.42 -48.10 -5.67
CA GLY A 677 -44.58 -49.31 -5.55
C GLY A 677 -43.18 -49.06 -6.16
N ARG A 678 -43.10 -48.53 -7.40
CA ARG A 678 -41.86 -48.21 -8.07
C ARG A 678 -41.09 -47.12 -7.35
N LEU A 679 -41.73 -46.04 -6.94
CA LEU A 679 -41.10 -44.96 -6.14
C LEU A 679 -40.55 -45.44 -4.78
N ARG A 680 -41.24 -46.43 -4.16
CA ARG A 680 -40.69 -47.03 -2.93
C ARG A 680 -39.46 -47.91 -3.18
N GLU A 681 -39.41 -48.63 -4.26
CA GLU A 681 -38.25 -49.43 -4.65
C GLU A 681 -37.07 -48.50 -5.04
N GLU A 682 -37.35 -47.40 -5.74
CA GLU A 682 -36.37 -46.41 -6.11
C GLU A 682 -35.80 -45.66 -4.87
N VAL A 683 -36.62 -45.34 -3.92
CA VAL A 683 -36.21 -44.74 -2.62
C VAL A 683 -35.38 -45.72 -1.80
N GLU A 684 -35.69 -47.03 -1.80
CA GLU A 684 -34.88 -48.03 -1.10
C GLU A 684 -33.55 -48.27 -1.80
N GLU A 685 -33.51 -48.18 -3.14
CA GLU A 685 -32.27 -48.29 -3.89
C GLU A 685 -31.36 -47.03 -3.70
N LEU A 686 -31.96 -45.84 -3.68
CA LEU A 686 -31.24 -44.59 -3.37
C LEU A 686 -30.74 -44.56 -1.94
N LYS A 687 -31.48 -45.13 -0.99
CA LYS A 687 -30.98 -45.30 0.41
C LYS A 687 -29.77 -46.25 0.48
N LYS A 688 -29.78 -47.33 -0.28
CA LYS A 688 -28.61 -48.20 -0.36
C LYS A 688 -27.42 -47.52 -0.97
N GLN A 689 -27.61 -46.76 -2.03
CA GLN A 689 -26.53 -45.95 -2.66
C GLN A 689 -26.04 -44.89 -1.68
N HIS A 690 -26.90 -44.22 -0.93
CA HIS A 690 -26.50 -43.24 0.07
C HIS A 690 -25.65 -43.88 1.19
N ASN A 691 -26.07 -45.02 1.74
CA ASN A 691 -25.28 -45.70 2.76
C ASN A 691 -23.93 -46.21 2.26
N VAL A 692 -23.81 -46.59 0.98
CA VAL A 692 -22.53 -46.92 0.37
C VAL A 692 -21.64 -45.68 0.22
N LEU A 693 -22.22 -44.55 -0.18
CA LEU A 693 -21.49 -43.26 -0.30
C LEU A 693 -21.08 -42.74 1.08
N GLU A 694 -21.93 -42.84 2.10
CA GLU A 694 -21.55 -42.50 3.49
C GLU A 694 -20.41 -43.37 4.00
N GLY A 695 -20.43 -44.68 3.69
CA GLY A 695 -19.34 -45.57 3.99
C GLY A 695 -18.01 -45.18 3.33
N GLN A 696 -18.09 -44.79 2.05
CA GLN A 696 -16.90 -44.29 1.32
C GLN A 696 -16.40 -42.93 1.83
N LEU A 697 -17.33 -42.08 2.27
CA LEU A 697 -16.98 -40.78 2.83
C LEU A 697 -16.26 -40.97 4.19
N ALA A 698 -16.81 -41.83 5.07
CA ALA A 698 -16.19 -42.14 6.35
C ALA A 698 -14.80 -42.78 6.20
N GLU A 699 -14.61 -43.61 5.17
CA GLU A 699 -13.33 -44.23 4.85
C GLU A 699 -12.31 -43.18 4.39
N LYS A 700 -12.72 -42.23 3.52
CA LYS A 700 -11.89 -41.11 3.07
C LYS A 700 -11.58 -40.13 4.18
N GLU A 701 -12.51 -39.84 5.07
CA GLU A 701 -12.26 -39.00 6.25
C GLU A 701 -11.26 -39.66 7.20
N SER A 702 -11.36 -41.01 7.42
CA SER A 702 -10.38 -41.78 8.18
C SER A 702 -8.99 -41.69 7.55
N VAL A 703 -8.88 -41.75 6.25
CA VAL A 703 -7.59 -41.58 5.54
C VAL A 703 -7.05 -40.16 5.68
N ILE A 704 -7.91 -39.15 5.58
CA ILE A 704 -7.53 -37.74 5.78
C ILE A 704 -7.04 -37.49 7.20
N ASP A 705 -7.69 -38.08 8.21
CA ASP A 705 -7.25 -37.97 9.62
C ASP A 705 -5.94 -38.71 9.89
N LYS A 706 -5.75 -39.87 9.27
CA LYS A 706 -4.46 -40.60 9.32
C LYS A 706 -3.35 -39.77 8.64
N LEU A 707 -3.65 -39.09 7.51
CA LEU A 707 -2.69 -38.21 6.84
C LEU A 707 -2.39 -36.95 7.65
N ARG A 708 -3.40 -36.37 8.31
CA ARG A 708 -3.21 -35.23 9.23
C ARG A 708 -2.37 -35.59 10.43
N THR A 709 -2.60 -36.78 10.98
CA THR A 709 -1.82 -37.32 12.12
C THR A 709 -0.39 -37.64 11.71
N ALA A 710 -0.17 -38.19 10.54
CA ALA A 710 1.14 -38.43 9.94
C ALA A 710 1.91 -37.14 9.63
N GLN A 711 1.22 -36.09 9.21
CA GLN A 711 1.80 -34.75 9.00
C GLN A 711 2.25 -34.11 10.33
N SER A 712 1.51 -34.35 11.41
CA SER A 712 1.87 -33.83 12.74
C SER A 712 2.98 -34.63 13.46
N THR A 713 3.23 -35.89 13.07
CA THR A 713 4.22 -36.78 13.71
C THR A 713 5.50 -37.01 12.89
N GLY A 714 5.59 -36.43 11.66
CA GLY A 714 6.77 -36.53 10.80
C GLY A 714 7.05 -37.94 10.22
N ASN A 715 6.14 -38.90 10.35
CA ASN A 715 6.30 -40.28 9.88
C ASN A 715 5.44 -40.56 8.65
N LEU A 716 5.89 -40.09 7.45
CA LEU A 716 5.25 -40.35 6.16
C LEU A 716 5.57 -41.78 5.59
N ALA A 717 6.49 -42.48 6.17
CA ALA A 717 6.95 -43.78 5.64
C ALA A 717 6.02 -44.96 5.98
N GLU A 718 5.25 -44.88 7.05
CA GLU A 718 4.36 -45.99 7.49
C GLU A 718 3.00 -46.00 6.77
N VAL A 719 2.54 -44.83 6.26
CA VAL A 719 1.24 -44.72 5.59
C VAL A 719 1.31 -45.22 4.13
N ALA A 720 2.48 -45.16 3.52
CA ALA A 720 2.65 -45.62 2.13
C ALA A 720 2.57 -47.14 1.99
N THR A 721 2.83 -47.90 3.05
CA THR A 721 2.73 -49.36 3.03
C THR A 721 1.31 -49.88 3.26
N ASP A 722 0.49 -49.18 4.02
CA ASP A 722 -0.91 -49.53 4.26
C ASP A 722 -1.83 -49.21 3.08
N VAL A 723 -1.56 -48.15 2.35
CA VAL A 723 -2.35 -47.76 1.15
C VAL A 723 -2.02 -48.66 -0.04
N ALA A 724 -0.80 -49.22 -0.11
CA ALA A 724 -0.41 -50.16 -1.16
C ALA A 724 -0.96 -51.58 -0.90
N GLY A 725 -1.28 -51.95 0.35
CA GLY A 725 -1.87 -53.22 0.73
C GLY A 725 -3.32 -53.37 0.33
N ASP A 726 -4.11 -52.30 0.43
CA ASP A 726 -5.54 -52.36 0.12
C ASP A 726 -5.81 -52.31 -1.39
N GLN A 727 -4.93 -51.71 -2.20
CA GLN A 727 -5.08 -51.72 -3.67
C GLN A 727 -4.78 -53.09 -4.30
N GLN A 728 -3.99 -53.94 -3.65
CA GLN A 728 -3.76 -55.31 -4.15
C GLN A 728 -4.92 -56.26 -3.83
N MET A 729 -5.74 -56.00 -2.84
CA MET A 729 -6.91 -56.83 -2.52
C MET A 729 -8.08 -56.60 -3.49
N ASP A 730 -8.26 -55.35 -4.00
CA ASP A 730 -9.30 -55.04 -4.95
C ASP A 730 -9.01 -55.56 -6.38
N GLN A 731 -7.73 -55.71 -6.74
CA GLN A 731 -7.38 -56.31 -8.06
C GLN A 731 -7.69 -57.81 -8.12
N HIS A 732 -7.57 -58.56 -7.02
CA HIS A 732 -7.92 -59.97 -6.99
C HIS A 732 -9.45 -60.23 -6.97
N LYS A 733 -10.28 -59.25 -6.56
CA LYS A 733 -11.74 -59.42 -6.61
C LYS A 733 -12.32 -59.12 -7.99
N LEU A 734 -11.65 -58.27 -8.77
CA LEU A 734 -12.08 -57.97 -10.16
C LEU A 734 -11.75 -59.09 -11.16
N VAL A 735 -10.71 -59.90 -10.93
CA VAL A 735 -10.34 -61.01 -11.75
C VAL A 735 -11.29 -62.21 -11.50
N GLY A 736 -11.78 -62.38 -10.28
CA GLY A 736 -12.67 -63.48 -9.89
C GLY A 736 -14.13 -63.35 -10.45
N THR A 737 -14.57 -62.14 -10.78
CA THR A 737 -15.92 -61.91 -11.33
C THR A 737 -15.96 -61.92 -12.86
N ALA A 738 -14.80 -61.79 -13.52
CA ALA A 738 -14.72 -61.84 -14.99
C ALA A 738 -14.72 -63.28 -15.55
N GLU A 739 -14.33 -64.25 -14.74
CA GLU A 739 -14.32 -65.66 -15.18
C GLU A 739 -15.70 -66.40 -15.08
N ALA A 740 -16.69 -65.80 -14.42
CA ALA A 740 -17.99 -66.44 -14.20
C ALA A 740 -19.09 -66.08 -15.22
N SER A 741 -18.83 -65.14 -16.16
CA SER A 741 -19.84 -64.68 -17.13
C SER A 741 -19.46 -64.92 -18.62
N LEU A 742 -18.41 -65.68 -18.90
CA LEU A 742 -18.00 -66.02 -20.26
C LEU A 742 -18.20 -67.48 -20.57
N ARG A 743 -19.46 -67.92 -20.66
CA ARG A 743 -19.86 -69.11 -21.42
C ARG A 743 -21.13 -68.67 -22.18
N ASP A 744 -20.92 -68.12 -23.31
CA ASP A 744 -21.58 -68.38 -24.61
C ASP A 744 -21.42 -67.20 -25.58
N ASN A 745 -20.81 -67.55 -26.74
CA ASN A 745 -20.82 -66.79 -27.99
C ASN A 745 -20.00 -65.48 -28.10
N ASP A 746 -18.91 -65.65 -28.73
CA ASP A 746 -18.10 -64.82 -29.66
C ASP A 746 -16.62 -64.83 -29.35
N SER A 747 -15.93 -65.86 -29.87
CA SER A 747 -14.47 -66.08 -29.66
C SER A 747 -13.56 -65.00 -30.29
N ASP A 748 -14.03 -64.24 -31.30
CA ASP A 748 -13.22 -63.23 -32.00
C ASP A 748 -13.27 -61.84 -31.37
N SER A 749 -14.35 -61.52 -30.69
CA SER A 749 -14.48 -60.21 -29.96
C SER A 749 -13.75 -60.23 -28.62
N ALA A 750 -13.67 -61.40 -28.00
CA ALA A 750 -12.98 -61.57 -26.70
C ALA A 750 -11.45 -61.47 -26.87
N ALA A 751 -10.89 -62.01 -27.93
CA ALA A 751 -9.43 -61.98 -28.20
C ALA A 751 -8.94 -60.53 -28.43
N VAL A 752 -9.73 -59.68 -29.15
CA VAL A 752 -9.39 -58.26 -29.36
C VAL A 752 -9.47 -57.47 -28.08
N LYS A 753 -10.44 -57.72 -27.21
CA LYS A 753 -10.57 -57.07 -25.91
C LYS A 753 -9.46 -57.49 -24.93
N ILE A 754 -9.06 -58.72 -24.92
CA ILE A 754 -7.95 -59.21 -24.12
C ILE A 754 -6.64 -58.55 -24.57
N GLY A 755 -6.34 -58.48 -25.87
CA GLY A 755 -5.17 -57.78 -26.37
C GLY A 755 -5.16 -56.27 -26.08
N GLN A 756 -6.34 -55.62 -26.06
CA GLN A 756 -6.43 -54.22 -25.64
C GLN A 756 -6.20 -54.02 -24.14
N LEU A 757 -6.66 -54.97 -23.32
CA LEU A 757 -6.43 -54.92 -21.87
C LEU A 757 -4.98 -55.24 -21.52
N GLU A 758 -4.34 -56.20 -22.19
CA GLU A 758 -2.92 -56.51 -22.04
C GLU A 758 -2.02 -55.31 -22.45
N ASN A 759 -2.32 -54.62 -23.57
CA ASN A 759 -1.62 -53.41 -23.91
C ASN A 759 -1.83 -52.28 -22.89
N ARG A 760 -3.02 -52.14 -22.35
CA ARG A 760 -3.32 -51.16 -21.31
C ARG A 760 -2.65 -51.49 -19.99
N LEU A 761 -2.52 -52.77 -19.63
CA LEU A 761 -1.79 -53.23 -18.46
C LEU A 761 -0.30 -52.93 -18.59
N SER A 762 0.30 -53.18 -19.77
CA SER A 762 1.71 -52.88 -20.04
C SER A 762 2.00 -51.37 -19.94
N VAL A 763 1.10 -50.53 -20.45
CA VAL A 763 1.24 -49.06 -20.33
C VAL A 763 1.17 -48.62 -18.87
N LEU A 764 0.23 -49.19 -18.10
CA LEU A 764 0.09 -48.88 -16.67
C LEU A 764 1.26 -49.38 -15.83
N GLU A 765 1.88 -50.48 -16.19
CA GLU A 765 3.09 -50.99 -15.54
C GLU A 765 4.30 -50.09 -15.83
N ASP A 766 4.44 -49.56 -17.04
CA ASP A 766 5.49 -48.59 -17.40
C ASP A 766 5.28 -47.24 -16.70
N GLU A 767 4.01 -46.74 -16.62
CA GLU A 767 3.66 -45.54 -15.85
C GLU A 767 3.96 -45.72 -14.34
N ASN A 768 3.63 -46.85 -13.78
CA ASN A 768 3.89 -47.16 -12.38
C ASN A 768 5.40 -47.24 -12.07
N LYS A 769 6.18 -47.75 -13.02
CA LYS A 769 7.63 -47.74 -12.91
C LYS A 769 8.20 -46.31 -12.96
N THR A 770 7.71 -45.51 -13.85
CA THR A 770 8.12 -44.09 -14.00
C THR A 770 7.78 -43.28 -12.74
N LEU A 771 6.58 -43.49 -12.17
CA LEU A 771 6.14 -42.86 -10.93
C LEU A 771 7.00 -43.28 -9.73
N LYS A 772 7.40 -44.55 -9.68
CA LYS A 772 8.31 -45.05 -8.60
C LYS A 772 9.70 -44.43 -8.70
N ASP A 773 10.23 -44.24 -9.92
CA ASP A 773 11.51 -43.61 -10.13
C ASP A 773 11.44 -42.08 -9.79
N GLN A 774 10.34 -41.43 -10.12
CA GLN A 774 10.08 -40.03 -9.72
C GLN A 774 9.97 -39.88 -8.20
N LEU A 775 9.29 -40.81 -7.53
CA LEU A 775 9.15 -40.79 -6.07
C LEU A 775 10.51 -40.94 -5.38
N LYS A 776 11.41 -41.74 -5.95
CA LYS A 776 12.77 -41.91 -5.43
C LYS A 776 13.59 -40.64 -5.55
N ILE A 777 13.49 -39.92 -6.70
CA ILE A 777 14.18 -38.65 -6.94
C ILE A 777 13.67 -37.60 -5.96
N LEU A 778 12.34 -37.45 -5.81
CA LEU A 778 11.73 -36.50 -4.87
C LEU A 778 12.12 -36.80 -3.41
N THR A 779 12.33 -38.05 -3.05
CA THR A 779 12.76 -38.42 -1.71
C THR A 779 14.21 -37.97 -1.44
N GLU A 780 15.08 -38.09 -2.44
CA GLU A 780 16.45 -37.61 -2.35
C GLU A 780 16.54 -36.09 -2.31
N GLU A 781 15.71 -35.39 -3.13
CA GLU A 781 15.60 -33.94 -3.13
C GLU A 781 15.10 -33.41 -1.77
N LYS A 782 14.06 -34.04 -1.22
CA LYS A 782 13.58 -33.71 0.14
C LYS A 782 14.69 -33.83 1.17
N LYS A 783 15.48 -34.90 1.14
CA LYS A 783 16.60 -35.10 2.06
C LYS A 783 17.68 -34.02 1.92
N SER A 784 17.92 -33.56 0.68
CA SER A 784 18.84 -32.44 0.40
C SER A 784 18.31 -31.11 0.95
N LEU A 785 17.01 -30.85 0.79
CA LEU A 785 16.35 -29.65 1.32
C LEU A 785 16.32 -29.64 2.86
N ASP A 786 16.08 -30.78 3.50
CA ASP A 786 16.13 -30.91 4.96
C ASP A 786 17.55 -30.61 5.49
N GLN A 787 18.59 -31.01 4.76
CA GLN A 787 19.99 -30.68 5.11
C GLN A 787 20.28 -29.16 4.93
N GLN A 788 19.76 -28.55 3.87
CA GLN A 788 19.90 -27.11 3.66
C GLN A 788 19.16 -26.32 4.73
N LEU A 789 17.96 -26.75 5.11
CA LEU A 789 17.19 -26.14 6.19
C LEU A 789 17.92 -26.24 7.54
N ALA A 790 18.54 -27.38 7.84
CA ALA A 790 19.35 -27.52 9.05
C ALA A 790 20.58 -26.61 9.05
N SER A 791 21.21 -26.42 7.89
CA SER A 791 22.33 -25.48 7.72
C SER A 791 21.91 -24.01 7.88
N THR A 792 20.79 -23.62 7.28
CA THR A 792 20.25 -22.25 7.42
C THR A 792 19.81 -21.94 8.84
N ASN A 793 19.18 -22.89 9.53
CA ASN A 793 18.83 -22.71 10.95
C ASN A 793 20.08 -22.56 11.83
N SER A 794 21.17 -23.25 11.50
CA SER A 794 22.44 -23.06 12.19
C SER A 794 23.04 -21.65 11.95
N THR A 795 22.95 -21.13 10.73
CA THR A 795 23.41 -19.76 10.43
C THR A 795 22.54 -18.70 11.10
N ILE A 796 21.23 -18.90 11.17
CA ILE A 796 20.30 -18.02 11.90
C ILE A 796 20.69 -17.96 13.39
N ALA A 797 20.94 -19.10 14.02
CA ALA A 797 21.34 -19.14 15.43
C ALA A 797 22.68 -18.42 15.70
N ILE A 798 23.62 -18.45 14.74
CA ILE A 798 24.87 -17.68 14.83
C ILE A 798 24.58 -16.16 14.70
N LEU A 799 23.78 -15.77 13.71
CA LEU A 799 23.42 -14.37 13.50
C LEU A 799 22.64 -13.77 14.68
N GLU A 800 21.76 -14.56 15.32
CA GLU A 800 21.07 -14.13 16.55
C GLU A 800 22.01 -13.94 17.75
N THR A 801 23.07 -14.75 17.83
CA THR A 801 24.09 -14.55 18.86
C THR A 801 24.96 -13.33 18.58
N ASP A 802 25.29 -13.07 17.32
CA ASP A 802 26.05 -11.89 16.92
C ASP A 802 25.19 -10.61 17.10
N LYS A 803 23.89 -10.65 16.74
CA LYS A 803 22.96 -9.54 17.00
C LYS A 803 22.91 -9.17 18.49
N ARG A 804 22.77 -10.17 19.37
CA ARG A 804 22.77 -9.91 20.83
C ARG A 804 24.07 -9.30 21.32
N LYS A 805 25.21 -9.74 20.77
CA LYS A 805 26.51 -9.19 21.13
C LYS A 805 26.64 -7.74 20.68
N LEU A 806 26.25 -7.42 19.44
CA LEU A 806 26.26 -6.04 18.93
C LEU A 806 25.31 -5.11 19.69
N GLN A 807 24.13 -5.62 20.10
CA GLN A 807 23.21 -4.87 20.94
C GLN A 807 23.82 -4.55 22.32
N GLN A 808 24.57 -5.49 22.90
CA GLN A 808 25.26 -5.26 24.16
C GLN A 808 26.39 -4.21 23.98
N GLU A 809 27.18 -4.33 22.92
CA GLU A 809 28.24 -3.37 22.60
C GLU A 809 27.66 -1.96 22.36
N LEU A 810 26.52 -1.84 21.70
CA LEU A 810 25.81 -0.59 21.49
C LEU A 810 25.33 0.04 22.80
N THR A 811 24.78 -0.78 23.72
CA THR A 811 24.32 -0.26 25.03
C THR A 811 25.49 0.18 25.90
N GLU A 812 26.64 -0.51 25.83
CA GLU A 812 27.86 -0.09 26.50
C GLU A 812 28.42 1.22 25.94
N SER A 813 28.42 1.36 24.59
CA SER A 813 28.88 2.59 23.92
C SER A 813 27.96 3.78 24.22
N LYS A 814 26.63 3.59 24.22
CA LYS A 814 25.67 4.64 24.63
C LYS A 814 25.91 5.09 26.07
N LYS A 815 26.19 4.15 26.97
CA LYS A 815 26.51 4.50 28.35
C LYS A 815 27.83 5.29 28.47
N GLU A 816 28.85 4.90 27.70
CA GLU A 816 30.11 5.66 27.64
C GLU A 816 29.90 7.08 27.10
N GLN A 817 29.02 7.22 26.10
CA GLN A 817 28.64 8.52 25.54
C GLN A 817 27.90 9.39 26.59
N ASP A 818 26.96 8.81 27.33
CA ASP A 818 26.26 9.50 28.42
C ASP A 818 27.23 9.94 29.53
N ASP A 819 28.19 9.08 29.91
CA ASP A 819 29.20 9.38 30.90
C ASP A 819 30.13 10.54 30.43
N LEU A 820 30.45 10.60 29.13
CA LEU A 820 31.22 11.70 28.53
C LEU A 820 30.43 13.00 28.50
N LEU A 821 29.13 12.96 28.18
CA LEU A 821 28.26 14.15 28.22
C LEU A 821 28.15 14.72 29.61
N VAL A 822 28.05 13.88 30.65
CA VAL A 822 28.06 14.31 32.04
C VAL A 822 29.39 14.98 32.42
N LEU A 823 30.53 14.45 31.97
CA LEU A 823 31.83 15.03 32.16
C LEU A 823 32.01 16.39 31.47
N LEU A 824 31.49 16.51 30.23
CA LEU A 824 31.48 17.77 29.47
C LEU A 824 30.63 18.82 30.22
N ALA A 825 29.44 18.47 30.65
CA ALA A 825 28.57 19.37 31.41
C ALA A 825 29.23 19.86 32.76
N ASP A 826 29.98 18.99 33.45
CA ASP A 826 30.74 19.34 34.65
C ASP A 826 31.92 20.29 34.32
N GLN A 827 32.58 20.09 33.16
CA GLN A 827 33.63 21.00 32.68
C GLN A 827 33.06 22.35 32.28
N ASP A 828 31.97 22.41 31.56
CA ASP A 828 31.29 23.65 31.18
C ASP A 828 30.83 24.45 32.42
N GLN A 829 30.33 23.77 33.44
CA GLN A 829 29.97 24.41 34.69
C GLN A 829 31.19 25.00 35.42
N LYS A 830 32.34 24.33 35.38
CA LYS A 830 33.59 24.82 35.91
C LYS A 830 34.12 26.02 35.12
N ILE A 831 34.10 25.96 33.80
CA ILE A 831 34.49 27.06 32.91
C ILE A 831 33.60 28.28 33.18
N PHE A 832 32.30 28.09 33.27
CA PHE A 832 31.35 29.15 33.62
C PHE A 832 31.66 29.76 35.02
N GLY A 833 31.98 28.93 36.01
CA GLY A 833 32.39 29.36 37.32
C GLY A 833 33.68 30.18 37.29
N PHE A 834 34.66 29.78 36.48
CA PHE A 834 35.92 30.54 36.30
C PHE A 834 35.72 31.84 35.54
N LYS A 835 34.89 31.86 34.48
CA LYS A 835 34.52 33.06 33.72
C LYS A 835 33.85 34.10 34.64
N ASN A 836 32.92 33.67 35.51
CA ASN A 836 32.30 34.56 36.48
C ASN A 836 33.28 35.11 37.51
N ARG A 837 34.20 34.29 37.97
CA ARG A 837 35.23 34.71 38.92
C ARG A 837 36.20 35.71 38.32
N LEU A 838 36.59 35.55 37.05
CA LEU A 838 37.42 36.51 36.30
C LEU A 838 36.66 37.84 36.07
N LYS A 839 35.36 37.79 35.76
CA LYS A 839 34.49 38.99 35.69
C LYS A 839 34.41 39.73 37.03
N GLU A 840 34.34 39.01 38.16
CA GLU A 840 34.38 39.61 39.51
C GLU A 840 35.70 40.29 39.86
N LEU A 841 36.82 39.79 39.30
CA LEU A 841 38.17 40.34 39.50
C LEU A 841 38.51 41.51 38.56
N GLY A 842 37.58 41.84 37.63
CA GLY A 842 37.71 42.94 36.67
C GLY A 842 38.57 42.64 35.43
N GLU A 843 38.87 41.39 35.18
CA GLU A 843 39.61 40.96 33.96
C GLU A 843 38.66 40.82 32.79
N PRO A 844 39.00 41.31 31.56
CA PRO A 844 38.19 41.15 30.41
C PRO A 844 38.15 39.65 29.99
N VAL A 845 37.01 39.03 30.01
CA VAL A 845 36.76 37.68 29.48
C VAL A 845 36.11 37.85 28.12
N GLU A 846 36.80 37.47 27.06
CA GLU A 846 36.23 37.39 25.72
C GLU A 846 35.17 36.26 25.74
N ASP A 847 33.91 36.59 25.52
CA ASP A 847 32.89 35.63 25.29
C ASP A 847 32.96 35.23 23.81
N GLU A 848 33.40 34.00 23.49
CA GLU A 848 33.52 33.45 22.14
C GLU A 848 32.17 33.20 21.50
N ASP A 849 31.06 33.59 22.11
CA ASP A 849 29.70 33.36 21.65
C ASP A 849 29.25 34.29 20.50
N ASP A 850 30.11 35.20 20.01
CA ASP A 850 29.72 36.13 18.93
C ASP A 850 30.14 35.68 17.49
N LEU A 851 30.64 34.46 17.31
CA LEU A 851 31.10 33.99 15.99
C LEU A 851 30.28 32.84 15.38
N GLU A 852 29.23 32.31 16.05
CA GLU A 852 28.40 31.24 15.53
C GLU A 852 26.94 31.62 15.23
N SER A 853 26.61 32.90 15.06
CA SER A 853 25.22 33.32 14.75
C SER A 853 24.99 33.62 13.26
N ALA A 854 25.77 33.05 12.35
CA ALA A 854 25.58 33.31 10.90
C ALA A 854 25.24 32.10 10.03
N ASP A 855 25.14 30.88 10.58
CA ASP A 855 24.77 29.69 9.79
C ASP A 855 23.95 28.69 10.65
N GLN A 856 22.74 29.04 11.01
CA GLN A 856 21.70 28.08 11.42
C GLN A 856 20.42 28.39 10.67
N GLU A 857 20.39 28.00 9.39
CA GLU A 857 19.18 27.65 8.70
C GLU A 857 18.86 26.18 9.02
N ASP A 858 17.81 26.00 9.80
CA ASP A 858 16.87 24.88 9.85
C ASP A 858 17.37 23.52 9.27
N ASP A 859 18.05 22.74 10.07
CA ASP A 859 18.11 21.29 9.96
C ASP A 859 17.37 20.65 11.14
N ASP A 860 16.04 20.60 11.03
CA ASP A 860 15.19 19.68 11.80
C ASP A 860 15.34 18.27 11.19
N ASP A 861 16.44 17.61 11.45
CA ASP A 861 16.60 16.16 11.26
C ASP A 861 16.07 15.46 12.52
N ASP A 862 14.77 15.12 12.47
CA ASP A 862 14.17 14.13 13.36
C ASP A 862 14.67 12.73 12.95
N ASP A 863 15.79 12.31 13.50
CA ASP A 863 16.20 10.92 13.62
C ASP A 863 15.33 10.22 14.68
N ASP A 864 14.15 9.75 14.29
CA ASP A 864 13.41 8.74 15.05
C ASP A 864 13.71 7.35 14.46
N ASP A 865 14.79 6.76 14.97
CA ASP A 865 15.00 5.31 14.96
C ASP A 865 13.99 4.66 15.92
N ASP A 866 12.82 4.29 15.43
CA ASP A 866 11.95 3.32 16.07
C ASP A 866 12.18 1.93 15.47
N ASP A 867 13.10 1.21 16.09
CA ASP A 867 13.16 -0.24 16.11
C ASP A 867 11.89 -0.78 16.80
N GLU A 868 10.88 -1.17 16.07
CA GLU A 868 9.87 -2.11 16.58
C GLU A 868 10.11 -3.50 15.99
N ASP A 869 10.57 -4.36 16.89
CA ASP A 869 10.49 -5.81 16.82
C ASP A 869 9.06 -6.25 16.45
N ASP A 870 8.92 -6.96 15.35
CA ASP A 870 7.77 -7.82 15.13
C ASP A 870 8.24 -9.28 15.05
N PRO A 871 7.81 -10.13 15.99
CA PRO A 871 8.01 -11.55 15.91
C PRO A 871 6.78 -12.21 15.29
N ASN A 872 6.81 -12.50 13.95
CA ASN A 872 6.19 -13.74 13.42
C ASN A 872 6.45 -13.87 11.92
#